data_f895979993eacda3f6639a2b817086c6
#
_entry.id   f895979993eacda3f6639a2b817086c6
#
_cell.length_a   1.000
_cell.length_b   1.000
_cell.length_c   1.000
_cell.angle_alpha   90.00
_cell.angle_beta   90.00
_cell.angle_gamma   90.00
#
_symmetry.space_group_name_H-M   'P 1'
#
loop_
_entity.id
_entity.type
_entity.pdbx_description
1 polymer ?
#
loop_
_entity_poly.entity_id
_entity_poly.type
_entity_poly.pdbx_seq_one_letter_code
_entity_poly.pdbx_strand_id
1 'polypeptide(L)'
;MSSRRQEALDYHAQGRPGKIQVTPTKPFKDQRDLSLAYTPGVAEPCLEIAKNPDDAYRYTAKGNLVAVVSNGTAVLGLGNIGALAGKPVMEGKGILFKAFADIDVFDLEVGSENPEDVIRFCQLLEPTVGGINLEDIRSPDCFYIEQKLRATMGIPVFHDDQHGTAIISGAALLNALVVVKKEIGRVKIVFAGAGAAAIATAEHYVRLGVVRENIVMCDHKGVIYKGRAGLDEFKQRFAVDTKARTLAEALQGADVFVGLSVAGIVTGDMLQGMAKKPVIFALANPTPEIMPDEAKKARPDAIVATGRSDFPNQVNNVLGFPFIFRGALDVRAKKINEEMEMAATRALAELAKQEVPESVSRAYGGDKLKFGPDYLIPKPFDPRVLLWVAPAVAWAAVASGIAGRIIDVEEYRAELEARLGPERQVMRGLITRAQQDPPSIVFPEGDDPRILRASRILADEGIARPILLGDLDAIRRQADEASLTLEDIELVNPRTASDRDQYAQELWQRRQRRGMTQREAQARVLDPMYYGLMMLRAGRTDALVAGEEIDYPDAVRPALEVIGAEPGRKHVSGIYMMIFRQQTFFFADTTVNIEPDAQTLAEIATATARFVTRLGVEPRIAMLSFSNFGSVKHPAAAKVQQAVALLHEREPELQVDGEMQADTAVVERILTKVYPFAKLRGPANVLIFPDLDAANIAYKLLARLGGAEAIGPILVGMDRPVHVLQRLSEVPDIVNMAVIAAVDALEHRRHAGSTK
;
A
#
# COMPACT_ATOMS: atom_id res chain seq x y z
N MET A 1 -5.53 25.17 -22.03
CA MET A 1 -5.97 23.91 -22.69
C MET A 1 -4.87 23.26 -23.56
N SER A 2 -3.99 24.02 -24.23
CA SER A 2 -2.95 23.43 -25.10
C SER A 2 -1.87 22.62 -24.40
N SER A 3 -1.43 23.00 -23.18
CA SER A 3 -0.35 22.31 -22.46
C SER A 3 -0.80 20.94 -21.94
N ARG A 4 -1.99 20.82 -21.37
CA ARG A 4 -2.53 19.55 -20.83
C ARG A 4 -2.83 18.52 -21.92
N ARG A 5 -3.27 19.00 -23.10
CA ARG A 5 -3.46 18.11 -24.26
C ARG A 5 -2.13 17.54 -24.74
N GLN A 6 -1.11 18.38 -24.87
CA GLN A 6 0.21 17.94 -25.32
C GLN A 6 0.85 16.99 -24.30
N GLU A 7 0.77 17.31 -23.01
CA GLU A 7 1.24 16.44 -21.94
C GLU A 7 0.61 15.05 -21.99
N ALA A 8 -0.72 14.95 -22.22
CA ALA A 8 -1.39 13.67 -22.37
C ALA A 8 -0.92 12.89 -23.60
N LEU A 9 -0.70 13.56 -24.74
CA LEU A 9 -0.18 12.91 -25.94
C LEU A 9 1.26 12.43 -25.75
N ASP A 10 2.08 13.25 -25.12
CA ASP A 10 3.49 12.92 -24.82
C ASP A 10 3.58 11.73 -23.86
N TYR A 11 2.72 11.67 -22.83
CA TYR A 11 2.65 10.53 -21.90
C TYR A 11 2.41 9.19 -22.62
N HIS A 12 1.60 9.18 -23.69
CA HIS A 12 1.31 7.95 -24.45
C HIS A 12 2.36 7.61 -25.51
N ALA A 13 3.11 8.60 -25.99
CA ALA A 13 4.03 8.45 -27.13
C ALA A 13 5.51 8.37 -26.74
N GLN A 14 5.92 8.96 -25.61
CA GLN A 14 7.32 9.02 -25.21
C GLN A 14 7.87 7.65 -24.78
N GLY A 15 9.14 7.39 -25.09
CA GLY A 15 9.80 6.13 -24.81
C GLY A 15 9.24 4.98 -25.66
N ARG A 16 8.81 3.89 -25.02
CA ARG A 16 8.07 2.83 -25.69
C ARG A 16 6.59 3.22 -25.78
N PRO A 17 6.01 3.36 -26.97
CA PRO A 17 4.61 3.74 -27.11
C PRO A 17 3.65 2.76 -26.44
N GLY A 18 2.52 3.27 -25.96
CA GLY A 18 1.55 2.52 -25.19
C GLY A 18 1.86 2.48 -23.68
N LYS A 19 1.05 1.78 -22.91
CA LYS A 19 1.10 1.78 -21.43
C LYS A 19 1.29 0.41 -20.83
N ILE A 20 1.22 -0.66 -21.62
CA ILE A 20 1.36 -2.03 -21.16
C ILE A 20 2.48 -2.76 -21.91
N GLN A 21 3.03 -3.78 -21.27
CA GLN A 21 3.98 -4.70 -21.89
C GLN A 21 3.79 -6.11 -21.32
N VAL A 22 4.16 -7.12 -22.10
CA VAL A 22 4.24 -8.51 -21.64
C VAL A 22 5.69 -8.85 -21.31
N THR A 23 5.94 -9.32 -20.09
CA THR A 23 7.26 -9.68 -19.59
C THR A 23 7.26 -11.09 -19.02
N PRO A 24 8.36 -11.88 -19.20
CA PRO A 24 8.49 -13.19 -18.57
C PRO A 24 8.48 -13.09 -17.05
N THR A 25 7.81 -14.03 -16.38
CA THR A 25 7.80 -14.15 -14.90
C THR A 25 8.86 -15.11 -14.38
N LYS A 26 9.51 -15.88 -15.25
CA LYS A 26 10.55 -16.87 -14.93
C LYS A 26 11.89 -16.44 -15.52
N PRO A 27 13.01 -16.82 -14.89
CA PRO A 27 14.34 -16.63 -15.48
C PRO A 27 14.43 -17.32 -16.82
N PHE A 28 15.11 -16.69 -17.78
CA PHE A 28 15.37 -17.25 -19.10
C PHE A 28 16.78 -16.80 -19.56
N LYS A 29 17.81 -17.51 -19.08
CA LYS A 29 19.21 -17.10 -19.23
C LYS A 29 20.12 -18.18 -19.83
N ASP A 30 19.74 -19.45 -19.74
CA ASP A 30 20.60 -20.55 -20.18
C ASP A 30 19.81 -21.71 -20.82
N GLN A 31 20.53 -22.74 -21.30
CA GLN A 31 19.95 -23.91 -21.96
C GLN A 31 19.04 -24.72 -21.02
N ARG A 32 19.27 -24.70 -19.72
CA ARG A 32 18.39 -25.36 -18.75
C ARG A 32 17.07 -24.64 -18.67
N ASP A 33 17.07 -23.31 -18.59
CA ASP A 33 15.86 -22.52 -18.56
C ASP A 33 15.04 -22.74 -19.83
N LEU A 34 15.68 -22.78 -21.00
CA LEU A 34 15.05 -23.11 -22.28
C LEU A 34 14.40 -24.51 -22.24
N SER A 35 15.10 -25.49 -21.72
CA SER A 35 14.60 -26.89 -21.63
C SER A 35 13.39 -27.00 -20.70
N LEU A 36 13.34 -26.23 -19.61
CA LEU A 36 12.21 -26.21 -18.67
C LEU A 36 11.04 -25.39 -19.20
N ALA A 37 11.32 -24.22 -19.78
CA ALA A 37 10.29 -23.30 -20.25
C ALA A 37 9.63 -23.73 -21.56
N TYR A 38 10.33 -24.55 -22.38
CA TYR A 38 9.85 -24.98 -23.70
C TYR A 38 10.08 -26.47 -23.87
N THR A 39 10.88 -26.90 -24.82
CA THR A 39 11.06 -28.32 -25.14
C THR A 39 12.31 -28.89 -24.47
N PRO A 40 12.22 -30.03 -23.75
CA PRO A 40 11.08 -30.95 -23.57
C PRO A 40 10.22 -30.69 -22.33
N GLY A 41 10.67 -29.86 -21.36
CA GLY A 41 10.09 -29.75 -20.03
C GLY A 41 8.63 -29.26 -20.00
N VAL A 42 8.20 -28.44 -20.98
CA VAL A 42 6.82 -27.94 -21.09
C VAL A 42 5.77 -29.05 -21.28
N ALA A 43 6.16 -30.24 -21.71
CA ALA A 43 5.24 -31.37 -21.88
C ALA A 43 4.62 -31.81 -20.54
N GLU A 44 5.36 -31.74 -19.44
CA GLU A 44 4.88 -32.18 -18.12
C GLU A 44 3.67 -31.40 -17.62
N PRO A 45 3.72 -30.05 -17.52
CA PRO A 45 2.53 -29.28 -17.12
C PRO A 45 1.36 -29.45 -18.11
N CYS A 46 1.61 -29.65 -19.42
CA CYS A 46 0.53 -29.93 -20.37
C CYS A 46 -0.17 -31.23 -20.05
N LEU A 47 0.57 -32.31 -19.71
CA LEU A 47 0.00 -33.59 -19.34
C LEU A 47 -0.78 -33.53 -18.03
N GLU A 48 -0.30 -32.77 -17.03
CA GLU A 48 -1.02 -32.60 -15.78
C GLU A 48 -2.34 -31.83 -15.99
N ILE A 49 -2.33 -30.74 -16.76
CA ILE A 49 -3.54 -30.00 -17.11
C ILE A 49 -4.54 -30.85 -17.92
N ALA A 50 -4.04 -31.70 -18.83
CA ALA A 50 -4.89 -32.60 -19.59
C ALA A 50 -5.60 -33.64 -18.70
N LYS A 51 -4.96 -34.08 -17.61
CA LYS A 51 -5.57 -34.97 -16.60
C LYS A 51 -6.55 -34.25 -15.69
N ASN A 52 -6.19 -33.05 -15.27
CA ASN A 52 -6.99 -32.22 -14.38
C ASN A 52 -6.98 -30.75 -14.85
N PRO A 53 -8.05 -30.27 -15.51
CA PRO A 53 -8.13 -28.88 -16.03
C PRO A 53 -7.89 -27.81 -15.00
N ASP A 54 -8.17 -28.06 -13.71
CA ASP A 54 -7.94 -27.09 -12.63
C ASP A 54 -6.45 -26.79 -12.40
N ASP A 55 -5.55 -27.68 -12.84
CA ASP A 55 -4.11 -27.44 -12.77
C ASP A 55 -3.63 -26.34 -13.74
N ALA A 56 -4.50 -25.87 -14.66
CA ALA A 56 -4.23 -24.67 -15.44
C ALA A 56 -4.02 -23.44 -14.55
N TYR A 57 -4.72 -23.34 -13.42
CA TYR A 57 -4.54 -22.27 -12.44
C TYR A 57 -3.21 -22.36 -11.66
N ARG A 58 -2.57 -23.52 -11.66
CA ARG A 58 -1.29 -23.78 -10.99
C ARG A 58 -0.10 -23.58 -11.92
N TYR A 59 -0.23 -23.99 -13.17
CA TYR A 59 0.90 -24.07 -14.10
C TYR A 59 0.91 -22.99 -15.18
N THR A 60 -0.15 -22.17 -15.27
CA THR A 60 -0.26 -21.08 -16.26
C THR A 60 -0.61 -19.74 -15.61
N ALA A 61 -0.56 -18.65 -16.39
CA ALA A 61 -0.97 -17.33 -15.97
C ALA A 61 -2.50 -17.16 -15.82
N LYS A 62 -3.31 -18.16 -16.20
CA LYS A 62 -4.78 -18.07 -16.23
C LYS A 62 -5.39 -17.53 -14.94
N GLY A 63 -4.88 -17.94 -13.78
CA GLY A 63 -5.42 -17.55 -12.48
C GLY A 63 -5.23 -16.08 -12.11
N ASN A 64 -4.31 -15.38 -12.80
CA ASN A 64 -4.01 -13.95 -12.55
C ASN A 64 -4.22 -13.07 -13.79
N LEU A 65 -4.86 -13.57 -14.83
CA LEU A 65 -5.01 -12.88 -16.12
C LEU A 65 -6.46 -12.51 -16.37
N VAL A 66 -6.76 -11.24 -16.59
CA VAL A 66 -8.08 -10.73 -16.98
C VAL A 66 -8.03 -10.20 -18.39
N ALA A 67 -9.06 -10.48 -19.19
CA ALA A 67 -9.28 -9.81 -20.46
C ALA A 67 -10.16 -8.58 -20.24
N VAL A 68 -9.69 -7.41 -20.66
CA VAL A 68 -10.51 -6.20 -20.82
C VAL A 68 -11.01 -6.19 -22.26
N VAL A 69 -12.32 -6.39 -22.45
CA VAL A 69 -12.92 -6.55 -23.78
C VAL A 69 -13.83 -5.36 -24.09
N SER A 70 -13.57 -4.72 -25.22
CA SER A 70 -14.35 -3.58 -25.71
C SER A 70 -14.58 -3.68 -27.22
N ASN A 71 -15.69 -3.14 -27.71
CA ASN A 71 -15.88 -2.86 -29.14
C ASN A 71 -15.90 -1.36 -29.47
N GLY A 72 -15.64 -0.51 -28.49
CA GLY A 72 -15.49 0.94 -28.65
C GLY A 72 -16.77 1.69 -29.06
N THR A 73 -17.93 1.12 -28.73
CA THR A 73 -19.23 1.70 -29.13
C THR A 73 -19.79 2.74 -28.15
N ALA A 74 -19.15 2.88 -26.95
CA ALA A 74 -19.54 3.86 -25.92
C ALA A 74 -18.35 4.39 -25.13
N VAL A 75 -17.28 4.78 -25.81
CA VAL A 75 -16.01 5.18 -25.19
C VAL A 75 -16.14 6.50 -24.43
N LEU A 76 -16.03 6.45 -23.09
CA LEU A 76 -16.14 7.61 -22.21
C LEU A 76 -17.32 8.52 -22.57
N GLY A 77 -17.15 9.82 -22.62
CA GLY A 77 -18.13 10.77 -23.14
C GLY A 77 -18.06 11.03 -24.67
N LEU A 78 -17.24 10.25 -25.39
CA LEU A 78 -17.00 10.44 -26.83
C LEU A 78 -17.97 9.64 -27.71
N GLY A 79 -18.67 8.65 -27.16
CA GLY A 79 -19.63 7.81 -27.88
C GLY A 79 -18.95 6.71 -28.72
N ASN A 80 -19.54 6.37 -29.86
CA ASN A 80 -19.00 5.35 -30.75
C ASN A 80 -17.85 5.91 -31.60
N ILE A 81 -16.63 5.65 -31.14
CA ILE A 81 -15.40 6.02 -31.88
C ILE A 81 -14.66 4.80 -32.45
N GLY A 82 -15.22 3.59 -32.23
CA GLY A 82 -14.71 2.32 -32.71
C GLY A 82 -13.62 1.70 -31.83
N ALA A 83 -13.45 0.40 -32.01
CA ALA A 83 -12.57 -0.43 -31.17
C ALA A 83 -11.13 0.09 -31.12
N LEU A 84 -10.51 0.40 -32.27
CA LEU A 84 -9.12 0.84 -32.34
C LEU A 84 -8.89 2.17 -31.59
N ALA A 85 -9.80 3.12 -31.67
CA ALA A 85 -9.68 4.40 -30.99
C ALA A 85 -9.94 4.30 -29.48
N GLY A 86 -10.63 3.24 -29.03
CA GLY A 86 -10.82 2.90 -27.61
C GLY A 86 -9.58 2.33 -26.93
N LYS A 87 -8.61 1.79 -27.67
CA LYS A 87 -7.43 1.09 -27.11
C LYS A 87 -6.69 1.85 -26.02
N PRO A 88 -6.43 3.16 -26.10
CA PRO A 88 -5.76 3.88 -25.03
C PRO A 88 -6.51 3.83 -23.68
N VAL A 89 -7.84 3.72 -23.70
CA VAL A 89 -8.64 3.57 -22.47
C VAL A 89 -8.46 2.17 -21.90
N MET A 90 -8.47 1.13 -22.76
CA MET A 90 -8.33 -0.27 -22.34
C MET A 90 -6.93 -0.56 -21.79
N GLU A 91 -5.88 -0.01 -22.38
CA GLU A 91 -4.53 -0.02 -21.76
C GLU A 91 -4.50 0.70 -20.42
N GLY A 92 -5.26 1.78 -20.25
CA GLY A 92 -5.44 2.46 -18.97
C GLY A 92 -6.05 1.55 -17.92
N LYS A 93 -7.10 0.79 -18.28
CA LYS A 93 -7.68 -0.24 -17.39
C LYS A 93 -6.63 -1.26 -16.99
N GLY A 94 -5.79 -1.73 -17.91
CA GLY A 94 -4.71 -2.67 -17.63
C GLY A 94 -3.73 -2.17 -16.57
N ILE A 95 -3.34 -0.87 -16.64
CA ILE A 95 -2.50 -0.25 -15.60
C ILE A 95 -3.19 -0.30 -14.24
N LEU A 96 -4.48 0.05 -14.17
CA LEU A 96 -5.21 0.12 -12.90
C LEU A 96 -5.35 -1.27 -12.26
N PHE A 97 -5.64 -2.31 -13.05
CA PHE A 97 -5.65 -3.69 -12.58
C PHE A 97 -4.30 -4.10 -11.99
N LYS A 98 -3.20 -3.79 -12.72
CA LYS A 98 -1.85 -4.16 -12.29
C LYS A 98 -1.38 -3.38 -11.07
N ALA A 99 -1.56 -2.05 -11.08
CA ALA A 99 -1.06 -1.18 -10.02
C ALA A 99 -1.79 -1.39 -8.69
N PHE A 100 -3.11 -1.60 -8.70
CA PHE A 100 -3.92 -1.67 -7.49
C PHE A 100 -4.18 -3.08 -6.96
N ALA A 101 -4.14 -4.09 -7.84
CA ALA A 101 -4.49 -5.46 -7.45
C ALA A 101 -3.51 -6.53 -7.96
N ASP A 102 -2.40 -6.14 -8.57
CA ASP A 102 -1.40 -7.04 -9.16
C ASP A 102 -2.02 -8.09 -10.13
N ILE A 103 -3.04 -7.68 -10.90
CA ILE A 103 -3.69 -8.50 -11.92
C ILE A 103 -3.09 -8.17 -13.28
N ASP A 104 -2.69 -9.18 -14.02
CA ASP A 104 -2.22 -9.06 -15.40
C ASP A 104 -3.42 -8.91 -16.34
N VAL A 105 -3.26 -8.11 -17.40
CA VAL A 105 -4.36 -7.80 -18.34
C VAL A 105 -3.91 -7.96 -19.77
N PHE A 106 -4.79 -8.58 -20.56
CA PHE A 106 -4.83 -8.38 -22.00
C PHE A 106 -6.01 -7.46 -22.36
N ASP A 107 -5.73 -6.30 -22.96
CA ASP A 107 -6.73 -5.44 -23.57
C ASP A 107 -7.03 -5.94 -24.99
N LEU A 108 -8.30 -6.23 -25.26
CA LEU A 108 -8.74 -6.92 -26.45
C LEU A 108 -9.89 -6.14 -27.11
N GLU A 109 -9.56 -5.42 -28.17
CA GLU A 109 -10.49 -4.61 -28.95
C GLU A 109 -11.14 -5.43 -30.06
N VAL A 110 -12.46 -5.64 -29.94
CA VAL A 110 -13.24 -6.46 -30.91
C VAL A 110 -13.75 -5.57 -32.04
N GLY A 111 -13.29 -5.82 -33.25
CA GLY A 111 -13.65 -5.05 -34.45
C GLY A 111 -15.05 -5.38 -35.01
N SER A 112 -16.05 -5.54 -34.14
CA SER A 112 -17.45 -5.80 -34.52
C SER A 112 -18.42 -5.08 -33.57
N GLU A 113 -19.46 -4.47 -34.14
CA GLU A 113 -20.58 -3.92 -33.37
C GLU A 113 -21.70 -4.96 -33.12
N ASN A 114 -21.61 -6.15 -33.72
CA ASN A 114 -22.60 -7.19 -33.51
C ASN A 114 -22.42 -7.85 -32.14
N PRO A 115 -23.43 -7.83 -31.27
CA PRO A 115 -23.34 -8.45 -29.94
C PRO A 115 -22.97 -9.93 -29.95
N GLU A 116 -23.43 -10.70 -30.95
CA GLU A 116 -23.14 -12.13 -31.04
C GLU A 116 -21.66 -12.41 -31.30
N ASP A 117 -20.96 -11.54 -32.05
CA ASP A 117 -19.54 -11.67 -32.31
C ASP A 117 -18.73 -11.43 -31.01
N VAL A 118 -19.13 -10.43 -30.20
CA VAL A 118 -18.51 -10.16 -28.89
C VAL A 118 -18.74 -11.32 -27.93
N ILE A 119 -19.96 -11.86 -27.87
CA ILE A 119 -20.30 -13.04 -27.07
C ILE A 119 -19.43 -14.22 -27.48
N ARG A 120 -19.40 -14.51 -28.76
CA ARG A 120 -18.63 -15.64 -29.30
C ARG A 120 -17.14 -15.51 -29.04
N PHE A 121 -16.59 -14.30 -29.21
CA PHE A 121 -15.21 -13.98 -28.92
C PHE A 121 -14.88 -14.27 -27.45
N CYS A 122 -15.67 -13.73 -26.50
CA CYS A 122 -15.47 -13.96 -25.07
C CYS A 122 -15.53 -15.44 -24.69
N GLN A 123 -16.50 -16.19 -25.22
CA GLN A 123 -16.63 -17.64 -24.98
C GLN A 123 -15.41 -18.43 -25.47
N LEU A 124 -14.84 -18.07 -26.63
CA LEU A 124 -13.63 -18.72 -27.16
C LEU A 124 -12.38 -18.37 -26.37
N LEU A 125 -12.36 -17.24 -25.68
CA LEU A 125 -11.24 -16.77 -24.88
C LEU A 125 -11.20 -17.42 -23.47
N GLU A 126 -12.26 -18.05 -23.00
CA GLU A 126 -12.38 -18.62 -21.64
C GLU A 126 -11.19 -19.52 -21.23
N PRO A 127 -10.62 -20.38 -22.07
CA PRO A 127 -9.46 -21.18 -21.68
C PRO A 127 -8.22 -20.36 -21.30
N THR A 128 -8.07 -19.14 -21.85
CA THR A 128 -6.89 -18.29 -21.70
C THR A 128 -6.88 -17.49 -20.41
N VAL A 129 -8.05 -16.97 -19.99
CA VAL A 129 -8.14 -15.96 -18.90
C VAL A 129 -8.91 -16.49 -17.72
N GLY A 130 -8.67 -15.88 -16.54
CA GLY A 130 -9.37 -16.17 -15.30
C GLY A 130 -10.63 -15.33 -15.10
N GLY A 131 -10.82 -14.26 -15.89
CA GLY A 131 -11.99 -13.38 -15.83
C GLY A 131 -12.06 -12.43 -17.01
N ILE A 132 -13.22 -11.84 -17.24
CA ILE A 132 -13.47 -10.86 -18.32
C ILE A 132 -14.10 -9.60 -17.74
N ASN A 133 -13.47 -8.46 -17.99
CA ASN A 133 -14.04 -7.13 -17.80
C ASN A 133 -14.56 -6.59 -19.14
N LEU A 134 -15.87 -6.38 -19.24
CA LEU A 134 -16.50 -5.71 -20.37
C LEU A 134 -16.43 -4.20 -20.15
N GLU A 135 -16.07 -3.45 -21.19
CA GLU A 135 -15.83 -2.01 -21.09
C GLU A 135 -16.32 -1.27 -22.33
N ASP A 136 -16.90 -0.07 -22.15
CA ASP A 136 -17.27 0.85 -23.22
C ASP A 136 -18.16 0.24 -24.32
N ILE A 137 -19.11 -0.62 -23.94
CA ILE A 137 -20.10 -1.24 -24.83
C ILE A 137 -21.42 -0.51 -24.67
N ARG A 138 -22.03 -0.05 -25.78
CA ARG A 138 -23.27 0.73 -25.77
C ARG A 138 -24.48 -0.05 -25.24
N SER A 139 -25.41 0.70 -24.61
CA SER A 139 -26.74 0.21 -24.29
C SER A 139 -27.65 0.21 -25.54
N PRO A 140 -28.54 -0.83 -25.75
CA PRO A 140 -28.85 -1.94 -24.83
C PRO A 140 -27.96 -3.19 -25.00
N ASP A 141 -27.07 -3.21 -26.00
CA ASP A 141 -26.24 -4.38 -26.36
C ASP A 141 -25.43 -4.91 -25.15
N CYS A 142 -24.92 -4.01 -24.31
CA CYS A 142 -24.13 -4.37 -23.14
C CYS A 142 -24.89 -5.27 -22.15
N PHE A 143 -26.20 -5.06 -21.95
CA PHE A 143 -27.02 -5.90 -21.07
C PHE A 143 -27.16 -7.32 -21.63
N TYR A 144 -27.43 -7.41 -22.93
CA TYR A 144 -27.59 -8.70 -23.60
C TYR A 144 -26.29 -9.49 -23.58
N ILE A 145 -25.17 -8.85 -23.94
CA ILE A 145 -23.85 -9.48 -23.95
C ILE A 145 -23.51 -10.01 -22.57
N GLU A 146 -23.59 -9.17 -21.53
CA GLU A 146 -23.24 -9.56 -20.17
C GLU A 146 -24.13 -10.69 -19.64
N GLN A 147 -25.45 -10.55 -19.78
CA GLN A 147 -26.40 -11.57 -19.32
C GLN A 147 -26.11 -12.92 -19.97
N LYS A 148 -25.81 -12.94 -21.27
CA LYS A 148 -25.52 -14.17 -22.02
C LYS A 148 -24.21 -14.80 -21.55
N LEU A 149 -23.16 -14.00 -21.39
CA LEU A 149 -21.84 -14.48 -20.93
C LEU A 149 -21.92 -14.98 -19.49
N ARG A 150 -22.56 -14.25 -18.56
CA ARG A 150 -22.73 -14.71 -17.17
C ARG A 150 -23.53 -16.02 -17.03
N ALA A 151 -24.40 -16.32 -18.00
CA ALA A 151 -25.17 -17.55 -18.04
C ALA A 151 -24.41 -18.74 -18.64
N THR A 152 -23.42 -18.51 -19.51
CA THR A 152 -22.78 -19.55 -20.32
C THR A 152 -21.32 -19.81 -19.99
N MET A 153 -20.64 -18.90 -19.29
CA MET A 153 -19.23 -19.01 -18.95
C MET A 153 -19.00 -19.51 -17.51
N GLY A 154 -17.90 -20.22 -17.30
CA GLY A 154 -17.47 -20.73 -16.00
C GLY A 154 -16.46 -19.85 -15.27
N ILE A 155 -16.19 -18.65 -15.78
CA ILE A 155 -15.30 -17.64 -15.20
C ILE A 155 -16.07 -16.33 -14.96
N PRO A 156 -15.63 -15.46 -14.03
CA PRO A 156 -16.27 -14.19 -13.76
C PRO A 156 -16.28 -13.28 -15.00
N VAL A 157 -17.49 -12.78 -15.33
CA VAL A 157 -17.73 -11.72 -16.31
C VAL A 157 -18.36 -10.55 -15.58
N PHE A 158 -17.84 -9.34 -15.80
CA PHE A 158 -18.25 -8.14 -15.11
C PHE A 158 -18.18 -6.94 -16.07
N HIS A 159 -19.27 -6.16 -16.13
CA HIS A 159 -19.31 -4.94 -16.93
C HIS A 159 -19.08 -3.74 -16.02
N ASP A 160 -17.92 -3.12 -16.11
CA ASP A 160 -17.53 -2.08 -15.16
C ASP A 160 -18.40 -0.82 -15.25
N ASP A 161 -18.81 -0.37 -16.44
CA ASP A 161 -19.69 0.80 -16.59
C ASP A 161 -21.05 0.59 -15.93
N GLN A 162 -21.52 -0.65 -15.83
CA GLN A 162 -22.78 -0.96 -15.17
C GLN A 162 -22.58 -1.10 -13.65
N HIS A 163 -21.75 -2.08 -13.26
CA HIS A 163 -21.65 -2.51 -11.87
C HIS A 163 -20.62 -1.71 -11.06
N GLY A 164 -19.53 -1.26 -11.67
CA GLY A 164 -18.53 -0.42 -11.01
C GLY A 164 -19.13 0.86 -10.48
N THR A 165 -19.82 1.61 -11.34
CA THR A 165 -20.50 2.86 -10.95
C THR A 165 -21.58 2.61 -9.87
N ALA A 166 -22.34 1.50 -9.98
CA ALA A 166 -23.36 1.14 -9.01
C ALA A 166 -22.78 0.87 -7.61
N ILE A 167 -21.70 0.09 -7.55
CA ILE A 167 -21.00 -0.28 -6.30
C ILE A 167 -20.43 0.95 -5.62
N ILE A 168 -19.66 1.77 -6.37
CA ILE A 168 -18.95 2.91 -5.80
C ILE A 168 -19.91 4.01 -5.38
N SER A 169 -20.89 4.35 -6.22
CA SER A 169 -21.92 5.33 -5.85
C SER A 169 -22.83 4.84 -4.73
N GLY A 170 -23.07 3.53 -4.65
CA GLY A 170 -23.81 2.89 -3.55
C GLY A 170 -23.08 3.06 -2.22
N ALA A 171 -21.77 2.87 -2.18
CA ALA A 171 -20.96 3.11 -0.99
C ALA A 171 -21.00 4.59 -0.56
N ALA A 172 -20.85 5.49 -1.53
CA ALA A 172 -20.96 6.93 -1.29
C ALA A 172 -22.37 7.32 -0.79
N LEU A 173 -23.45 6.71 -1.34
CA LEU A 173 -24.81 6.94 -0.90
C LEU A 173 -25.01 6.54 0.55
N LEU A 174 -24.61 5.32 0.94
CA LEU A 174 -24.71 4.84 2.32
C LEU A 174 -24.09 5.84 3.30
N ASN A 175 -22.91 6.30 3.01
CA ASN A 175 -22.17 7.23 3.85
C ASN A 175 -22.76 8.66 3.81
N ALA A 176 -23.18 9.14 2.64
CA ALA A 176 -23.86 10.43 2.55
C ALA A 176 -25.14 10.46 3.39
N LEU A 177 -25.93 9.39 3.37
CA LEU A 177 -27.15 9.28 4.18
C LEU A 177 -26.88 9.29 5.68
N VAL A 178 -25.77 8.66 6.12
CA VAL A 178 -25.31 8.76 7.52
C VAL A 178 -24.98 10.21 7.89
N VAL A 179 -24.21 10.91 7.05
CA VAL A 179 -23.81 12.31 7.30
C VAL A 179 -25.01 13.25 7.35
N VAL A 180 -25.97 13.11 6.42
CA VAL A 180 -27.18 13.96 6.40
C VAL A 180 -28.28 13.46 7.35
N LYS A 181 -28.11 12.31 8.00
CA LYS A 181 -29.05 11.67 8.94
C LYS A 181 -30.40 11.35 8.31
N LYS A 182 -30.38 10.74 7.11
CA LYS A 182 -31.60 10.29 6.40
C LYS A 182 -31.65 8.77 6.32
N GLU A 183 -32.86 8.21 6.39
CA GLU A 183 -33.12 6.76 6.30
C GLU A 183 -33.20 6.31 4.84
N ILE A 184 -32.46 5.30 4.43
CA ILE A 184 -32.39 4.83 3.04
C ILE A 184 -33.73 4.42 2.46
N GLY A 185 -34.63 3.83 3.25
CA GLY A 185 -35.97 3.41 2.81
C GLY A 185 -36.96 4.58 2.61
N ARG A 186 -36.58 5.82 2.99
CA ARG A 186 -37.50 6.97 2.92
C ARG A 186 -37.04 8.04 1.93
N VAL A 187 -35.80 7.97 1.44
CA VAL A 187 -35.28 8.99 0.54
C VAL A 187 -35.91 8.92 -0.84
N LYS A 188 -36.20 10.07 -1.41
CA LYS A 188 -36.57 10.25 -2.80
C LYS A 188 -35.33 10.51 -3.64
N ILE A 189 -35.09 9.65 -4.62
CA ILE A 189 -33.90 9.72 -5.51
C ILE A 189 -34.35 10.05 -6.93
N VAL A 190 -33.65 11.00 -7.55
CA VAL A 190 -33.87 11.38 -8.95
C VAL A 190 -32.64 11.06 -9.76
N PHE A 191 -32.80 10.24 -10.80
CA PHE A 191 -31.76 9.94 -11.77
C PHE A 191 -31.93 10.81 -13.02
N ALA A 192 -30.85 11.44 -13.43
CA ALA A 192 -30.71 12.01 -14.76
C ALA A 192 -29.87 11.06 -15.61
N GLY A 193 -30.50 10.39 -16.53
CA GLY A 193 -29.98 9.28 -17.32
C GLY A 193 -30.82 8.02 -17.12
N ALA A 194 -30.94 7.23 -18.18
CA ALA A 194 -31.61 5.92 -18.17
C ALA A 194 -30.88 4.94 -19.09
N GLY A 195 -29.54 5.07 -19.14
CA GLY A 195 -28.63 4.16 -19.79
C GLY A 195 -28.18 3.02 -18.88
N ALA A 196 -27.17 2.27 -19.30
CA ALA A 196 -26.65 1.10 -18.60
C ALA A 196 -26.27 1.40 -17.15
N ALA A 197 -25.44 2.39 -16.93
CA ALA A 197 -24.99 2.79 -15.60
C ALA A 197 -26.15 3.20 -14.68
N ALA A 198 -27.11 4.00 -15.19
CA ALA A 198 -28.23 4.50 -14.41
C ALA A 198 -29.18 3.38 -13.96
N ILE A 199 -29.49 2.45 -14.86
CA ILE A 199 -30.37 1.30 -14.56
C ILE A 199 -29.69 0.37 -13.54
N ALA A 200 -28.42 0.00 -13.77
CA ALA A 200 -27.68 -0.86 -12.86
C ALA A 200 -27.51 -0.21 -11.46
N THR A 201 -27.22 1.10 -11.41
CA THR A 201 -27.12 1.85 -10.16
C THR A 201 -28.43 1.89 -9.41
N ALA A 202 -29.55 2.13 -10.09
CA ALA A 202 -30.87 2.15 -9.47
C ALA A 202 -31.28 0.78 -8.92
N GLU A 203 -31.02 -0.32 -9.65
CA GLU A 203 -31.22 -1.69 -9.15
C GLU A 203 -30.35 -1.99 -7.93
N HIS A 204 -29.10 -1.57 -7.96
CA HIS A 204 -28.18 -1.74 -6.82
C HIS A 204 -28.66 -0.95 -5.58
N TYR A 205 -29.17 0.26 -5.77
CA TYR A 205 -29.72 1.06 -4.69
C TYR A 205 -30.99 0.41 -4.07
N VAL A 206 -31.81 -0.24 -4.89
CA VAL A 206 -32.95 -1.04 -4.39
C VAL A 206 -32.44 -2.20 -3.52
N ARG A 207 -31.38 -2.90 -3.93
CA ARG A 207 -30.76 -3.96 -3.10
C ARG A 207 -30.17 -3.41 -1.79
N LEU A 208 -29.69 -2.18 -1.78
CA LEU A 208 -29.21 -1.50 -0.57
C LEU A 208 -30.35 -1.09 0.39
N GLY A 209 -31.59 -1.09 -0.07
CA GLY A 209 -32.76 -0.78 0.75
C GLY A 209 -33.57 0.45 0.32
N VAL A 210 -33.24 1.06 -0.81
CA VAL A 210 -34.05 2.12 -1.39
C VAL A 210 -35.35 1.53 -1.90
N VAL A 211 -36.51 2.16 -1.55
CA VAL A 211 -37.81 1.76 -2.08
C VAL A 211 -37.89 2.15 -3.54
N ARG A 212 -38.18 1.19 -4.43
CA ARG A 212 -38.17 1.37 -5.89
C ARG A 212 -39.08 2.52 -6.34
N GLU A 213 -40.25 2.65 -5.72
CA GLU A 213 -41.24 3.69 -5.99
C GLU A 213 -40.76 5.10 -5.67
N ASN A 214 -39.73 5.21 -4.83
CA ASN A 214 -39.08 6.49 -4.50
C ASN A 214 -37.98 6.88 -5.50
N ILE A 215 -37.68 6.04 -6.50
CA ILE A 215 -36.73 6.32 -7.56
C ILE A 215 -37.47 6.89 -8.77
N VAL A 216 -37.15 8.13 -9.13
CA VAL A 216 -37.67 8.80 -10.34
C VAL A 216 -36.55 8.89 -11.35
N MET A 217 -36.71 8.27 -12.51
CA MET A 217 -35.71 8.25 -13.56
C MET A 217 -36.12 9.16 -14.72
N CYS A 218 -35.16 9.91 -15.27
CA CYS A 218 -35.31 10.79 -16.42
C CYS A 218 -34.41 10.37 -17.58
N ASP A 219 -34.95 10.25 -18.78
CA ASP A 219 -34.17 10.15 -20.04
C ASP A 219 -34.22 11.43 -20.86
N HIS A 220 -33.73 11.43 -22.10
CA HIS A 220 -33.74 12.57 -23.00
C HIS A 220 -35.17 13.09 -23.35
N LYS A 221 -36.20 12.32 -23.08
CA LYS A 221 -37.64 12.70 -23.25
C LYS A 221 -38.29 13.17 -21.93
N GLY A 222 -37.53 13.21 -20.83
CA GLY A 222 -38.04 13.58 -19.51
C GLY A 222 -38.31 12.38 -18.60
N VAL A 223 -39.20 12.55 -17.62
CA VAL A 223 -39.51 11.55 -16.59
C VAL A 223 -40.04 10.25 -17.19
N ILE A 224 -39.60 9.12 -16.67
CA ILE A 224 -40.12 7.79 -16.95
C ILE A 224 -41.29 7.52 -16.01
N TYR A 225 -42.51 7.56 -16.54
CA TYR A 225 -43.76 7.41 -15.77
C TYR A 225 -44.63 6.25 -16.28
N LYS A 226 -45.51 5.73 -15.45
CA LYS A 226 -46.46 4.67 -15.82
C LYS A 226 -47.38 5.10 -16.97
N GLY A 227 -47.39 4.28 -18.03
CA GLY A 227 -48.20 4.57 -19.24
C GLY A 227 -47.44 5.39 -20.30
N ARG A 228 -46.18 5.77 -20.11
CA ARG A 228 -45.35 6.40 -21.14
C ARG A 228 -45.04 5.36 -22.25
N ALA A 229 -45.32 5.73 -23.50
CA ALA A 229 -45.05 4.87 -24.66
C ALA A 229 -43.55 4.80 -25.01
N GLY A 230 -43.13 3.69 -25.61
CA GLY A 230 -41.79 3.52 -26.16
C GLY A 230 -40.70 3.28 -25.11
N LEU A 231 -41.04 2.76 -23.96
CA LEU A 231 -40.09 2.28 -22.93
C LEU A 231 -39.67 0.84 -23.27
N ASP A 232 -38.34 0.60 -23.22
CA ASP A 232 -37.81 -0.75 -23.19
C ASP A 232 -38.10 -1.44 -21.83
N GLU A 233 -37.85 -2.75 -21.76
CA GLU A 233 -38.17 -3.54 -20.55
C GLU A 233 -37.38 -3.08 -19.31
N PHE A 234 -36.12 -2.58 -19.46
CA PHE A 234 -35.27 -2.11 -18.37
C PHE A 234 -35.81 -0.79 -17.79
N LYS A 235 -36.15 0.16 -18.64
CA LYS A 235 -36.78 1.44 -18.24
C LYS A 235 -38.16 1.26 -17.63
N GLN A 236 -38.93 0.31 -18.15
CA GLN A 236 -40.27 0.05 -17.66
C GLN A 236 -40.29 -0.37 -16.18
N ARG A 237 -39.23 -1.02 -15.69
CA ARG A 237 -39.10 -1.40 -14.26
C ARG A 237 -39.07 -0.19 -13.31
N PHE A 238 -38.66 0.98 -13.81
CA PHE A 238 -38.60 2.24 -13.06
C PHE A 238 -39.68 3.26 -13.48
N ALA A 239 -40.71 2.84 -14.19
CA ALA A 239 -41.84 3.70 -14.48
C ALA A 239 -42.69 3.90 -13.23
N VAL A 240 -42.69 5.11 -12.67
CA VAL A 240 -43.38 5.47 -11.43
C VAL A 240 -44.69 6.22 -11.72
N ASP A 241 -45.63 6.19 -10.76
CA ASP A 241 -46.85 7.02 -10.82
C ASP A 241 -46.51 8.43 -10.32
N THR A 242 -46.38 9.36 -11.24
CA THR A 242 -46.00 10.75 -10.93
C THR A 242 -46.56 11.72 -11.96
N LYS A 243 -46.84 12.94 -11.51
CA LYS A 243 -47.26 14.06 -12.38
C LYS A 243 -46.07 14.80 -13.01
N ALA A 244 -44.86 14.61 -12.47
CA ALA A 244 -43.66 15.23 -13.02
C ALA A 244 -43.37 14.71 -14.43
N ARG A 245 -42.95 15.62 -15.33
CA ARG A 245 -42.60 15.32 -16.73
C ARG A 245 -41.17 15.75 -17.08
N THR A 246 -40.64 16.71 -16.34
CA THR A 246 -39.30 17.27 -16.54
C THR A 246 -38.40 16.92 -15.38
N LEU A 247 -37.07 17.02 -15.58
CA LEU A 247 -36.05 16.83 -14.53
C LEU A 247 -36.25 17.87 -13.40
N ALA A 248 -36.54 19.12 -13.72
CA ALA A 248 -36.76 20.18 -12.76
C ALA A 248 -37.96 19.87 -11.82
N GLU A 249 -39.08 19.35 -12.39
CA GLU A 249 -40.24 18.92 -11.62
C GLU A 249 -39.95 17.69 -10.76
N ALA A 250 -39.12 16.75 -11.25
CA ALA A 250 -38.73 15.56 -10.52
C ALA A 250 -37.87 15.91 -9.29
N LEU A 251 -37.00 16.90 -9.41
CA LEU A 251 -36.09 17.35 -8.35
C LEU A 251 -36.84 18.02 -7.17
N GLN A 252 -38.06 18.46 -7.35
CA GLN A 252 -38.85 19.07 -6.26
C GLN A 252 -39.06 18.11 -5.09
N GLY A 253 -38.48 18.48 -3.93
CA GLY A 253 -38.51 17.67 -2.72
C GLY A 253 -37.68 16.38 -2.78
N ALA A 254 -36.79 16.22 -3.76
CA ALA A 254 -35.88 15.10 -3.85
C ALA A 254 -34.76 15.22 -2.81
N ASP A 255 -34.38 14.09 -2.19
CA ASP A 255 -33.30 13.99 -1.22
C ASP A 255 -31.94 13.77 -1.90
N VAL A 256 -31.93 13.00 -2.98
CA VAL A 256 -30.72 12.60 -3.69
C VAL A 256 -30.91 12.84 -5.18
N PHE A 257 -29.92 13.43 -5.83
CA PHE A 257 -29.77 13.51 -7.27
C PHE A 257 -28.60 12.62 -7.71
N VAL A 258 -28.80 11.82 -8.75
CA VAL A 258 -27.78 10.99 -9.38
C VAL A 258 -27.74 11.28 -10.88
N GLY A 259 -26.69 11.96 -11.31
CA GLY A 259 -26.43 12.28 -12.71
C GLY A 259 -25.56 11.21 -13.35
N LEU A 260 -26.09 10.59 -14.41
CA LEU A 260 -25.41 9.59 -15.25
C LEU A 260 -25.80 9.83 -16.70
N SER A 261 -25.58 11.08 -17.15
CA SER A 261 -26.10 11.56 -18.44
C SER A 261 -25.07 12.45 -19.17
N VAL A 262 -25.42 13.71 -19.41
CA VAL A 262 -24.58 14.66 -20.14
C VAL A 262 -24.30 15.92 -19.33
N ALA A 263 -23.21 16.58 -19.67
CA ALA A 263 -22.76 17.79 -19.00
C ALA A 263 -23.81 18.91 -18.97
N GLY A 264 -23.89 19.63 -17.83
CA GLY A 264 -24.57 20.92 -17.74
C GLY A 264 -26.11 20.88 -17.81
N ILE A 265 -26.75 19.71 -17.62
CA ILE A 265 -28.21 19.60 -17.70
C ILE A 265 -28.91 20.01 -16.41
N VAL A 266 -28.19 20.21 -15.32
CA VAL A 266 -28.72 20.66 -14.04
C VAL A 266 -28.24 22.08 -13.77
N THR A 267 -29.17 22.95 -13.37
CA THR A 267 -28.85 24.33 -12.98
C THR A 267 -29.00 24.51 -11.47
N GLY A 268 -28.38 25.58 -10.95
CA GLY A 268 -28.52 25.92 -9.52
C GLY A 268 -29.97 26.11 -9.08
N ASP A 269 -30.82 26.70 -9.95
CA ASP A 269 -32.24 26.91 -9.65
C ASP A 269 -33.02 25.60 -9.48
N MET A 270 -32.70 24.58 -10.27
CA MET A 270 -33.31 23.25 -10.13
C MET A 270 -32.99 22.63 -8.77
N LEU A 271 -31.80 22.86 -8.25
CA LEU A 271 -31.36 22.33 -6.94
C LEU A 271 -32.03 23.02 -5.75
N GLN A 272 -32.48 24.28 -5.90
CA GLN A 272 -33.15 25.00 -4.82
C GLN A 272 -34.42 24.30 -4.34
N GLY A 273 -35.13 23.61 -5.26
CA GLY A 273 -36.36 22.86 -4.96
C GLY A 273 -36.14 21.53 -4.22
N MET A 274 -34.90 21.06 -4.08
CA MET A 274 -34.60 19.81 -3.39
C MET A 274 -34.84 19.91 -1.86
N ALA A 275 -34.96 18.77 -1.20
CA ALA A 275 -35.13 18.65 0.23
C ALA A 275 -33.89 19.28 0.98
N LYS A 276 -34.04 19.49 2.30
CA LYS A 276 -32.92 19.98 3.15
C LYS A 276 -31.75 18.97 3.13
N LYS A 277 -30.52 19.48 3.11
CA LYS A 277 -29.28 18.70 3.05
C LYS A 277 -29.33 17.68 1.90
N PRO A 278 -29.46 18.12 0.65
CA PRO A 278 -29.54 17.22 -0.48
C PRO A 278 -28.18 16.57 -0.76
N VAL A 279 -28.20 15.36 -1.31
CA VAL A 279 -27.01 14.67 -1.82
C VAL A 279 -27.01 14.78 -3.35
N ILE A 280 -25.92 15.26 -3.93
CA ILE A 280 -25.79 15.53 -5.37
C ILE A 280 -24.62 14.74 -5.92
N PHE A 281 -24.89 13.67 -6.65
CA PHE A 281 -23.92 12.88 -7.38
C PHE A 281 -23.96 13.25 -8.86
N ALA A 282 -23.05 14.12 -9.30
CA ALA A 282 -22.91 14.56 -10.69
C ALA A 282 -21.76 13.79 -11.35
N LEU A 283 -22.07 12.63 -11.94
CA LEU A 283 -21.08 11.62 -12.31
C LEU A 283 -20.73 11.57 -13.80
N ALA A 284 -21.32 12.44 -14.63
CA ALA A 284 -20.98 12.52 -16.05
C ALA A 284 -19.49 12.91 -16.24
N ASN A 285 -18.83 12.25 -17.18
CA ASN A 285 -17.43 12.46 -17.54
C ASN A 285 -17.29 12.94 -19.00
N PRO A 286 -16.34 13.83 -19.32
CA PRO A 286 -15.37 14.50 -18.44
C PRO A 286 -15.93 15.72 -17.69
N THR A 287 -17.12 16.20 -18.05
CA THR A 287 -17.78 17.34 -17.41
C THR A 287 -19.06 16.87 -16.75
N PRO A 288 -19.27 17.17 -15.44
CA PRO A 288 -20.44 16.73 -14.70
C PRO A 288 -21.72 17.45 -15.12
N GLU A 289 -22.88 16.93 -14.73
CA GLU A 289 -24.21 17.53 -14.97
C GLU A 289 -24.36 18.91 -14.36
N ILE A 290 -23.63 19.19 -13.28
CA ILE A 290 -23.45 20.51 -12.67
C ILE A 290 -22.06 20.53 -12.01
N MET A 291 -21.37 21.67 -12.10
CA MET A 291 -20.08 21.84 -11.43
C MET A 291 -20.26 21.91 -9.91
N PRO A 292 -19.36 21.27 -9.11
CA PRO A 292 -19.47 21.27 -7.63
C PRO A 292 -19.59 22.65 -7.01
N ASP A 293 -18.82 23.63 -7.51
CA ASP A 293 -18.83 24.99 -7.01
C ASP A 293 -20.16 25.68 -7.26
N GLU A 294 -20.79 25.43 -8.43
CA GLU A 294 -22.12 25.92 -8.76
C GLU A 294 -23.19 25.26 -7.89
N ALA A 295 -23.09 23.93 -7.69
CA ALA A 295 -24.00 23.19 -6.81
C ALA A 295 -23.92 23.69 -5.35
N LYS A 296 -22.71 23.90 -4.82
CA LYS A 296 -22.46 24.42 -3.47
C LYS A 296 -22.91 25.87 -3.33
N LYS A 297 -22.75 26.70 -4.37
CA LYS A 297 -23.24 28.07 -4.37
C LYS A 297 -24.78 28.13 -4.31
N ALA A 298 -25.47 27.27 -5.04
CA ALA A 298 -26.92 27.17 -5.01
C ALA A 298 -27.44 26.54 -3.71
N ARG A 299 -26.75 25.53 -3.19
CA ARG A 299 -27.11 24.75 -1.98
C ARG A 299 -25.88 24.52 -1.11
N PRO A 300 -25.55 25.48 -0.23
CA PRO A 300 -24.41 25.33 0.70
C PRO A 300 -24.52 24.14 1.65
N ASP A 301 -25.76 23.68 1.91
CA ASP A 301 -26.07 22.52 2.76
C ASP A 301 -25.96 21.17 2.02
N ALA A 302 -25.65 21.17 0.72
CA ALA A 302 -25.56 19.95 -0.08
C ALA A 302 -24.25 19.19 0.15
N ILE A 303 -24.30 17.86 0.06
CA ILE A 303 -23.12 17.03 -0.16
C ILE A 303 -22.99 16.82 -1.67
N VAL A 304 -21.80 17.07 -2.22
CA VAL A 304 -21.54 16.93 -3.66
C VAL A 304 -20.44 15.90 -3.89
N ALA A 305 -20.65 15.01 -4.87
CA ALA A 305 -19.65 14.07 -5.38
C ALA A 305 -19.65 14.07 -6.90
N THR A 306 -18.47 13.81 -7.49
CA THR A 306 -18.26 13.75 -8.95
C THR A 306 -17.34 12.59 -9.33
N GLY A 307 -17.27 12.25 -10.63
CA GLY A 307 -16.28 11.32 -11.15
C GLY A 307 -14.85 11.89 -11.23
N ARG A 308 -14.67 13.20 -11.04
CA ARG A 308 -13.39 13.91 -11.24
C ARG A 308 -12.50 13.84 -10.01
N SER A 309 -11.18 13.71 -10.25
CA SER A 309 -10.16 13.64 -9.20
C SER A 309 -9.79 14.99 -8.56
N ASP A 310 -10.17 16.09 -9.19
CA ASP A 310 -9.86 17.45 -8.73
C ASP A 310 -10.91 18.04 -7.78
N PHE A 311 -11.88 17.22 -7.36
CA PHE A 311 -12.91 17.60 -6.37
C PHE A 311 -12.97 16.59 -5.22
N PRO A 312 -13.49 16.99 -4.05
CA PRO A 312 -13.81 16.06 -2.96
C PRO A 312 -14.79 14.97 -3.41
N ASN A 313 -14.80 13.83 -2.70
CA ASN A 313 -15.74 12.73 -3.00
C ASN A 313 -15.67 12.23 -4.44
N GLN A 314 -14.47 11.86 -4.91
CA GLN A 314 -14.32 11.26 -6.23
C GLN A 314 -14.98 9.89 -6.28
N VAL A 315 -16.08 9.76 -7.00
CA VAL A 315 -16.77 8.49 -7.29
C VAL A 315 -16.21 7.95 -8.61
N ASN A 316 -15.26 7.03 -8.50
CA ASN A 316 -14.56 6.47 -9.66
C ASN A 316 -14.46 4.94 -9.54
N ASN A 317 -14.74 4.24 -10.62
CA ASN A 317 -14.79 2.78 -10.71
C ASN A 317 -13.47 2.10 -10.31
N VAL A 318 -12.34 2.80 -10.35
CA VAL A 318 -11.03 2.30 -9.91
C VAL A 318 -11.03 1.81 -8.45
N LEU A 319 -11.94 2.30 -7.62
CA LEU A 319 -12.14 1.81 -6.25
C LEU A 319 -12.84 0.46 -6.17
N GLY A 320 -13.38 -0.06 -7.27
CA GLY A 320 -14.18 -1.30 -7.31
C GLY A 320 -13.50 -2.43 -8.07
N PHE A 321 -13.47 -2.30 -9.40
CA PHE A 321 -13.18 -3.43 -10.28
C PHE A 321 -11.86 -4.17 -9.99
N PRO A 322 -10.72 -3.53 -9.69
CA PRO A 322 -9.48 -4.27 -9.48
C PRO A 322 -9.57 -5.20 -8.27
N PHE A 323 -10.17 -4.69 -7.19
CA PHE A 323 -10.27 -5.41 -5.92
C PHE A 323 -11.37 -6.48 -5.94
N ILE A 324 -12.46 -6.24 -6.69
CA ILE A 324 -13.53 -7.21 -6.91
C ILE A 324 -12.98 -8.40 -7.71
N PHE A 325 -12.25 -8.14 -8.82
CA PHE A 325 -11.60 -9.18 -9.58
C PHE A 325 -10.53 -9.92 -8.76
N ARG A 326 -9.77 -9.20 -7.91
CA ARG A 326 -8.78 -9.85 -7.04
C ARG A 326 -9.45 -10.87 -6.12
N GLY A 327 -10.51 -10.49 -5.41
CA GLY A 327 -11.26 -11.39 -4.56
C GLY A 327 -11.89 -12.55 -5.32
N ALA A 328 -12.45 -12.30 -6.51
CA ALA A 328 -13.06 -13.33 -7.34
C ALA A 328 -12.04 -14.35 -7.91
N LEU A 329 -10.89 -13.85 -8.41
CA LEU A 329 -9.83 -14.70 -8.97
C LEU A 329 -9.18 -15.61 -7.92
N ASP A 330 -8.88 -15.06 -6.73
CA ASP A 330 -8.16 -15.80 -5.69
C ASP A 330 -8.96 -16.96 -5.11
N VAL A 331 -10.29 -16.84 -5.10
CA VAL A 331 -11.18 -17.96 -4.75
C VAL A 331 -11.69 -18.75 -5.96
N ARG A 332 -11.22 -18.46 -7.17
CA ARG A 332 -11.67 -19.09 -8.42
C ARG A 332 -13.21 -19.06 -8.55
N ALA A 333 -13.80 -17.89 -8.30
CA ALA A 333 -15.24 -17.73 -8.40
C ALA A 333 -15.70 -17.95 -9.85
N LYS A 334 -16.82 -18.65 -10.03
CA LYS A 334 -17.38 -18.91 -11.37
C LYS A 334 -18.10 -17.71 -11.95
N LYS A 335 -18.48 -16.76 -11.12
CA LYS A 335 -19.12 -15.49 -11.51
C LYS A 335 -18.95 -14.45 -10.40
N ILE A 336 -19.13 -13.18 -10.71
CA ILE A 336 -19.36 -12.12 -9.71
C ILE A 336 -20.88 -11.99 -9.58
N ASN A 337 -21.41 -12.29 -8.40
CA ASN A 337 -22.83 -12.23 -8.10
C ASN A 337 -23.21 -11.00 -7.28
N GLU A 338 -24.52 -10.82 -7.03
CA GLU A 338 -25.05 -9.68 -6.29
C GLU A 338 -24.52 -9.61 -4.85
N GLU A 339 -24.30 -10.74 -4.20
CA GLU A 339 -23.75 -10.82 -2.85
C GLU A 339 -22.32 -10.29 -2.80
N MET A 340 -21.50 -10.57 -3.82
CA MET A 340 -20.12 -10.05 -3.95
C MET A 340 -20.14 -8.53 -4.22
N GLU A 341 -21.03 -8.05 -5.10
CA GLU A 341 -21.20 -6.62 -5.38
C GLU A 341 -21.62 -5.84 -4.11
N MET A 342 -22.58 -6.39 -3.35
CA MET A 342 -23.03 -5.82 -2.08
C MET A 342 -21.94 -5.82 -1.01
N ALA A 343 -21.14 -6.89 -0.96
CA ALA A 343 -20.00 -6.97 -0.03
C ALA A 343 -18.95 -5.91 -0.34
N ALA A 344 -18.60 -5.70 -1.63
CA ALA A 344 -17.70 -4.65 -2.06
C ALA A 344 -18.22 -3.25 -1.67
N THR A 345 -19.49 -2.97 -1.92
CA THR A 345 -20.14 -1.69 -1.57
C THR A 345 -20.02 -1.41 -0.06
N ARG A 346 -20.36 -2.40 0.77
CA ARG A 346 -20.30 -2.25 2.23
C ARG A 346 -18.87 -2.11 2.73
N ALA A 347 -17.93 -2.87 2.19
CA ALA A 347 -16.52 -2.78 2.56
C ALA A 347 -15.95 -1.38 2.28
N LEU A 348 -16.27 -0.79 1.12
CA LEU A 348 -15.87 0.58 0.79
C LEU A 348 -16.51 1.61 1.71
N ALA A 349 -17.79 1.45 2.02
CA ALA A 349 -18.51 2.36 2.92
C ALA A 349 -17.93 2.31 4.35
N GLU A 350 -17.59 1.14 4.86
CA GLU A 350 -17.02 0.99 6.20
C GLU A 350 -15.56 1.47 6.26
N LEU A 351 -14.76 1.21 5.22
CA LEU A 351 -13.38 1.71 5.16
C LEU A 351 -13.30 3.24 5.22
N ALA A 352 -14.23 3.95 4.57
CA ALA A 352 -14.28 5.41 4.60
C ALA A 352 -14.50 6.00 6.01
N LYS A 353 -15.10 5.22 6.92
CA LYS A 353 -15.34 5.62 8.31
C LYS A 353 -14.13 5.41 9.22
N GLN A 354 -13.16 4.62 8.77
CA GLN A 354 -11.93 4.39 9.51
C GLN A 354 -11.01 5.62 9.45
N GLU A 355 -10.16 5.76 10.44
CA GLU A 355 -9.14 6.82 10.42
C GLU A 355 -8.25 6.67 9.17
N VAL A 356 -8.06 7.79 8.46
CA VAL A 356 -7.28 7.78 7.20
C VAL A 356 -5.79 7.92 7.53
N PRO A 357 -4.93 6.97 7.12
CA PRO A 357 -3.50 7.06 7.32
C PRO A 357 -2.92 8.34 6.71
N GLU A 358 -1.92 8.89 7.36
CA GLU A 358 -1.29 10.12 6.88
C GLU A 358 -0.63 9.96 5.51
N SER A 359 -0.06 8.78 5.22
CA SER A 359 0.49 8.45 3.90
C SER A 359 -0.55 8.64 2.78
N VAL A 360 -1.82 8.32 3.05
CA VAL A 360 -2.93 8.54 2.13
C VAL A 360 -3.25 10.03 2.02
N SER A 361 -3.39 10.73 3.16
CA SER A 361 -3.66 12.19 3.19
C SER A 361 -2.59 12.97 2.42
N ARG A 362 -1.32 12.59 2.56
CA ARG A 362 -0.17 13.21 1.88
C ARG A 362 -0.21 13.02 0.37
N ALA A 363 -0.61 11.84 -0.12
CA ALA A 363 -0.78 11.57 -1.55
C ALA A 363 -1.86 12.46 -2.22
N TYR A 364 -2.70 13.12 -1.41
CA TYR A 364 -3.80 13.99 -1.87
C TYR A 364 -3.66 15.44 -1.41
N GLY A 365 -2.44 15.93 -1.18
CA GLY A 365 -2.17 17.34 -0.90
C GLY A 365 -1.92 17.68 0.57
N GLY A 366 -1.93 16.68 1.46
CA GLY A 366 -1.55 16.84 2.87
C GLY A 366 -2.67 17.28 3.82
N ASP A 367 -3.86 17.59 3.31
CA ASP A 367 -5.02 17.91 4.16
C ASP A 367 -5.49 16.64 4.88
N LYS A 368 -5.83 16.76 6.17
CA LYS A 368 -6.33 15.64 6.97
C LYS A 368 -7.69 15.17 6.45
N LEU A 369 -7.69 14.04 5.77
CA LEU A 369 -8.91 13.40 5.28
C LEU A 369 -9.65 12.76 6.47
N LYS A 370 -10.93 13.11 6.64
CA LYS A 370 -11.77 12.57 7.71
C LYS A 370 -13.18 12.32 7.19
N PHE A 371 -13.78 11.22 7.64
CA PHE A 371 -15.19 10.90 7.33
C PHE A 371 -16.12 12.10 7.57
N GLY A 372 -16.89 12.45 6.55
CA GLY A 372 -17.75 13.62 6.57
C GLY A 372 -18.23 14.05 5.19
N PRO A 373 -18.74 15.30 5.06
CA PRO A 373 -19.32 15.77 3.78
C PRO A 373 -18.36 15.75 2.59
N ASP A 374 -17.06 15.87 2.85
CA ASP A 374 -16.02 15.95 1.83
C ASP A 374 -15.17 14.66 1.71
N TYR A 375 -15.49 13.62 2.51
CA TYR A 375 -14.87 12.31 2.46
C TYR A 375 -15.90 11.20 2.73
N LEU A 376 -16.65 10.82 1.70
CA LEU A 376 -17.67 9.77 1.75
C LEU A 376 -17.16 8.39 1.34
N ILE A 377 -16.07 8.37 0.59
CA ILE A 377 -15.52 7.17 -0.02
C ILE A 377 -13.99 7.22 0.05
N PRO A 378 -13.30 6.09 0.17
CA PRO A 378 -11.83 6.05 0.19
C PRO A 378 -11.23 6.66 -1.08
N LYS A 379 -9.98 7.09 -1.01
CA LYS A 379 -9.23 7.57 -2.17
C LYS A 379 -8.59 6.39 -2.93
N PRO A 380 -8.43 6.49 -4.28
CA PRO A 380 -7.87 5.40 -5.10
C PRO A 380 -6.50 4.88 -4.66
N PHE A 381 -5.61 5.77 -4.19
CA PHE A 381 -4.28 5.38 -3.70
C PHE A 381 -4.25 4.96 -2.22
N ASP A 382 -5.41 4.72 -1.60
CA ASP A 382 -5.47 4.12 -0.27
C ASP A 382 -5.24 2.60 -0.38
N PRO A 383 -4.08 2.07 0.07
CA PRO A 383 -3.75 0.65 -0.08
C PRO A 383 -4.67 -0.27 0.73
N ARG A 384 -5.39 0.28 1.71
CA ARG A 384 -6.34 -0.48 2.52
C ARG A 384 -7.55 -0.93 1.70
N VAL A 385 -7.85 -0.28 0.56
CA VAL A 385 -8.97 -0.69 -0.30
C VAL A 385 -8.80 -2.15 -0.75
N LEU A 386 -7.58 -2.56 -1.14
CA LEU A 386 -7.29 -3.96 -1.46
C LEU A 386 -7.59 -4.91 -0.29
N LEU A 387 -7.17 -4.52 0.91
CA LEU A 387 -7.25 -5.35 2.13
C LEU A 387 -8.68 -5.42 2.72
N TRP A 388 -9.58 -4.53 2.30
CA TRP A 388 -10.97 -4.50 2.74
C TRP A 388 -11.92 -5.10 1.69
N VAL A 389 -11.77 -4.70 0.43
CA VAL A 389 -12.71 -5.09 -0.63
C VAL A 389 -12.47 -6.53 -1.10
N ALA A 390 -11.21 -6.91 -1.41
CA ALA A 390 -10.95 -8.24 -1.94
C ALA A 390 -11.31 -9.37 -0.95
N PRO A 391 -11.00 -9.31 0.36
CA PRO A 391 -11.46 -10.31 1.32
C PRO A 391 -12.99 -10.35 1.48
N ALA A 392 -13.67 -9.21 1.48
CA ALA A 392 -15.13 -9.18 1.57
C ALA A 392 -15.79 -9.85 0.37
N VAL A 393 -15.28 -9.59 -0.83
CA VAL A 393 -15.74 -10.21 -2.09
C VAL A 393 -15.46 -11.71 -2.10
N ALA A 394 -14.25 -12.12 -1.72
CA ALA A 394 -13.86 -13.52 -1.66
C ALA A 394 -14.71 -14.31 -0.66
N TRP A 395 -14.95 -13.75 0.53
CA TRP A 395 -15.82 -14.37 1.54
C TRP A 395 -17.25 -14.48 1.06
N ALA A 396 -17.80 -13.44 0.40
CA ALA A 396 -19.15 -13.48 -0.17
C ALA A 396 -19.27 -14.55 -1.26
N ALA A 397 -18.23 -14.76 -2.07
CA ALA A 397 -18.19 -15.84 -3.05
C ALA A 397 -18.22 -17.23 -2.39
N VAL A 398 -17.46 -17.41 -1.30
CA VAL A 398 -17.47 -18.66 -0.51
C VAL A 398 -18.84 -18.88 0.12
N ALA A 399 -19.40 -17.86 0.78
CA ALA A 399 -20.69 -17.93 1.47
C ALA A 399 -21.86 -18.22 0.52
N SER A 400 -21.81 -17.69 -0.72
CA SER A 400 -22.83 -17.93 -1.75
C SER A 400 -22.59 -19.22 -2.58
N GLY A 401 -21.54 -20.01 -2.26
CA GLY A 401 -21.29 -21.31 -2.87
C GLY A 401 -20.78 -21.28 -4.32
N ILE A 402 -20.26 -20.14 -4.77
CA ILE A 402 -19.73 -19.98 -6.14
C ILE A 402 -18.20 -20.00 -6.23
N ALA A 403 -17.52 -20.02 -5.09
CA ALA A 403 -16.06 -20.14 -5.01
C ALA A 403 -15.61 -21.57 -5.37
N GLY A 404 -14.56 -21.69 -6.14
CA GLY A 404 -13.88 -22.96 -6.44
C GLY A 404 -12.79 -23.30 -5.40
N ARG A 405 -12.41 -22.36 -4.52
CA ARG A 405 -11.44 -22.52 -3.43
C ARG A 405 -11.99 -21.85 -2.17
N ILE A 406 -11.89 -22.55 -1.04
CA ILE A 406 -12.16 -21.98 0.29
C ILE A 406 -10.87 -21.38 0.82
N ILE A 407 -10.97 -20.20 1.44
CA ILE A 407 -9.84 -19.48 2.01
C ILE A 407 -10.10 -19.17 3.49
N ASP A 408 -9.05 -19.12 4.28
CA ASP A 408 -9.05 -18.44 5.57
C ASP A 408 -8.90 -16.93 5.35
N VAL A 409 -9.72 -16.11 5.98
CA VAL A 409 -9.77 -14.66 5.72
C VAL A 409 -8.51 -13.96 6.21
N GLU A 410 -7.96 -14.37 7.37
CA GLU A 410 -6.76 -13.74 7.93
C GLU A 410 -5.50 -14.15 7.16
N GLU A 411 -5.40 -15.41 6.76
CA GLU A 411 -4.33 -15.88 5.88
C GLU A 411 -4.39 -15.17 4.52
N TYR A 412 -5.58 -15.00 3.97
CA TYR A 412 -5.77 -14.30 2.70
C TYR A 412 -5.42 -12.81 2.78
N ARG A 413 -5.76 -12.13 3.88
CA ARG A 413 -5.28 -10.75 4.10
C ARG A 413 -3.76 -10.67 4.11
N ALA A 414 -3.10 -11.64 4.76
CA ALA A 414 -1.65 -11.75 4.76
C ALA A 414 -1.06 -11.91 3.34
N GLU A 415 -1.67 -12.76 2.52
CA GLU A 415 -1.28 -12.92 1.11
C GLU A 415 -1.43 -11.61 0.32
N LEU A 416 -2.53 -10.88 0.53
CA LEU A 416 -2.78 -9.60 -0.14
C LEU A 416 -1.79 -8.50 0.28
N GLU A 417 -1.45 -8.42 1.56
CA GLU A 417 -0.45 -7.47 2.04
C GLU A 417 0.94 -7.75 1.47
N ALA A 418 1.30 -9.03 1.32
CA ALA A 418 2.54 -9.42 0.67
C ALA A 418 2.62 -8.94 -0.79
N ARG A 419 1.49 -8.80 -1.49
CA ARG A 419 1.42 -8.25 -2.85
C ARG A 419 1.65 -6.74 -2.91
N LEU A 420 1.42 -6.01 -1.80
CA LEU A 420 1.63 -4.55 -1.73
C LEU A 420 3.11 -4.14 -1.67
N GLY A 421 4.02 -5.10 -1.56
CA GLY A 421 5.46 -4.90 -1.61
C GLY A 421 6.21 -5.71 -0.56
N PRO A 422 7.46 -6.12 -0.86
CA PRO A 422 8.28 -6.93 0.05
C PRO A 422 8.64 -6.19 1.34
N GLU A 423 8.78 -4.86 1.32
CA GLU A 423 8.99 -4.04 2.52
C GLU A 423 7.86 -4.25 3.53
N ARG A 424 6.62 -4.14 3.06
CA ARG A 424 5.44 -4.28 3.93
C ARG A 424 5.34 -5.67 4.53
N GLN A 425 5.70 -6.71 3.77
CA GLN A 425 5.72 -8.08 4.27
C GLN A 425 6.73 -8.26 5.41
N VAL A 426 7.96 -7.74 5.24
CA VAL A 426 9.00 -7.78 6.28
C VAL A 426 8.57 -6.97 7.50
N MET A 427 8.14 -5.73 7.30
CA MET A 427 7.74 -4.83 8.37
C MET A 427 6.52 -5.34 9.13
N ARG A 428 5.56 -5.98 8.47
CA ARG A 428 4.40 -6.58 9.15
C ARG A 428 4.79 -7.62 10.20
N GLY A 429 5.71 -8.53 9.88
CA GLY A 429 6.21 -9.50 10.84
C GLY A 429 6.80 -8.84 12.09
N LEU A 430 7.51 -7.73 11.91
CA LEU A 430 8.08 -6.93 12.99
C LEU A 430 6.99 -6.17 13.77
N ILE A 431 6.03 -5.57 13.08
CA ILE A 431 4.87 -4.86 13.69
C ILE A 431 4.08 -5.82 14.58
N THR A 432 3.70 -7.00 14.07
CA THR A 432 2.95 -8.00 14.83
C THR A 432 3.70 -8.44 16.11
N ARG A 433 5.03 -8.57 16.03
CA ARG A 433 5.84 -8.88 17.21
C ARG A 433 5.87 -7.73 18.22
N ALA A 434 5.98 -6.49 17.76
CA ALA A 434 5.96 -5.30 18.61
C ALA A 434 4.61 -5.13 19.33
N GLN A 435 3.50 -5.38 18.64
CA GLN A 435 2.14 -5.29 19.17
C GLN A 435 1.82 -6.31 20.29
N GLN A 436 2.56 -7.42 20.39
CA GLN A 436 2.36 -8.42 21.47
C GLN A 436 2.71 -7.87 22.86
N ASP A 437 3.72 -7.01 22.97
CA ASP A 437 4.17 -6.36 24.21
C ASP A 437 4.78 -5.00 23.89
N PRO A 438 3.95 -3.95 23.60
CA PRO A 438 4.43 -2.66 23.11
C PRO A 438 5.46 -2.02 24.06
N PRO A 439 6.72 -1.85 23.63
CA PRO A 439 7.75 -1.22 24.46
C PRO A 439 7.60 0.30 24.51
N SER A 440 8.21 0.93 25.50
CA SER A 440 8.32 2.38 25.55
C SER A 440 9.50 2.87 24.69
N ILE A 441 9.25 3.87 23.83
CA ILE A 441 10.29 4.47 22.97
C ILE A 441 10.32 5.98 23.23
N VAL A 442 11.50 6.51 23.54
CA VAL A 442 11.70 7.94 23.76
C VAL A 442 12.21 8.62 22.49
N PHE A 443 11.61 9.76 22.18
CA PHE A 443 11.97 10.64 21.06
C PHE A 443 12.45 11.98 21.60
N PRO A 444 13.74 12.32 21.49
CA PRO A 444 14.29 13.58 21.98
C PRO A 444 13.78 14.84 21.25
N GLU A 445 13.39 14.72 19.99
CA GLU A 445 12.93 15.80 19.11
C GLU A 445 11.39 15.86 19.11
N GLY A 446 10.78 15.90 20.30
CA GLY A 446 9.33 15.72 20.48
C GLY A 446 8.45 16.83 19.92
N ASP A 447 8.99 17.99 19.60
CA ASP A 447 8.31 19.12 18.96
C ASP A 447 8.39 19.11 17.41
N ASP A 448 9.14 18.17 16.80
CA ASP A 448 9.12 18.00 15.37
C ASP A 448 7.76 17.43 14.88
N PRO A 449 7.10 18.07 13.90
CA PRO A 449 5.79 17.61 13.42
C PRO A 449 5.78 16.18 12.87
N ARG A 450 6.90 15.67 12.34
CA ARG A 450 7.00 14.30 11.80
C ARG A 450 7.12 13.27 12.92
N ILE A 451 7.89 13.61 13.96
CA ILE A 451 8.00 12.79 15.17
C ILE A 451 6.64 12.69 15.87
N LEU A 452 5.92 13.81 16.00
CA LEU A 452 4.56 13.83 16.56
C LEU A 452 3.61 12.90 15.82
N ARG A 453 3.62 12.95 14.50
CA ARG A 453 2.77 12.11 13.65
C ARG A 453 3.16 10.64 13.73
N ALA A 454 4.45 10.34 13.66
CA ALA A 454 4.94 8.98 13.82
C ALA A 454 4.56 8.41 15.18
N SER A 455 4.71 9.21 16.25
CA SER A 455 4.33 8.81 17.60
C SER A 455 2.83 8.52 17.72
N ARG A 456 1.98 9.32 17.05
CA ARG A 456 0.54 9.03 17.04
C ARG A 456 0.23 7.71 16.34
N ILE A 457 0.84 7.44 15.18
CA ILE A 457 0.67 6.15 14.48
C ILE A 457 1.12 4.98 15.36
N LEU A 458 2.27 5.09 16.00
CA LEU A 458 2.80 4.04 16.88
C LEU A 458 1.87 3.72 18.06
N ALA A 459 1.26 4.76 18.65
CA ALA A 459 0.30 4.60 19.74
C ALA A 459 -1.04 4.03 19.25
N ASP A 460 -1.59 4.56 18.15
CA ASP A 460 -2.88 4.13 17.57
C ASP A 460 -2.84 2.67 17.11
N GLU A 461 -1.74 2.26 16.50
CA GLU A 461 -1.55 0.88 16.05
C GLU A 461 -1.05 -0.05 17.16
N GLY A 462 -0.82 0.45 18.38
CA GLY A 462 -0.36 -0.35 19.52
C GLY A 462 1.03 -0.95 19.30
N ILE A 463 1.90 -0.30 18.51
CA ILE A 463 3.26 -0.78 18.20
C ILE A 463 4.23 -0.44 19.33
N ALA A 464 4.11 0.76 19.89
CA ALA A 464 4.95 1.24 20.98
C ALA A 464 4.19 2.24 21.85
N ARG A 465 4.75 2.54 23.02
CA ARG A 465 4.33 3.63 23.91
C ARG A 465 5.31 4.79 23.76
N PRO A 466 5.00 5.81 22.94
CA PRO A 466 5.90 6.93 22.71
C PRO A 466 6.05 7.82 23.94
N ILE A 467 7.27 8.32 24.16
CA ILE A 467 7.61 9.36 25.13
C ILE A 467 8.27 10.49 24.37
N LEU A 468 7.68 11.68 24.38
CA LEU A 468 8.19 12.86 23.68
C LEU A 468 8.91 13.80 24.65
N LEU A 469 10.14 14.14 24.31
CA LEU A 469 10.93 15.11 25.09
C LEU A 469 10.94 16.49 24.41
N GLY A 470 10.88 17.54 25.22
CA GLY A 470 10.97 18.91 24.72
C GLY A 470 10.24 19.92 25.57
N ASP A 471 10.00 21.10 25.00
CA ASP A 471 9.13 22.11 25.59
C ASP A 471 7.67 21.70 25.41
N LEU A 472 6.97 21.51 26.53
CA LEU A 472 5.60 20.96 26.50
C LEU A 472 4.60 21.88 25.77
N ASP A 473 4.82 23.21 25.83
CA ASP A 473 3.94 24.14 25.16
C ASP A 473 4.21 24.19 23.65
N ALA A 474 5.47 23.99 23.25
CA ALA A 474 5.83 23.84 21.84
C ALA A 474 5.23 22.54 21.26
N ILE A 475 5.40 21.40 21.96
CA ILE A 475 4.81 20.09 21.56
C ILE A 475 3.30 20.20 21.39
N ARG A 476 2.59 20.81 22.36
CA ARG A 476 1.12 20.96 22.29
C ARG A 476 0.70 21.86 21.13
N ARG A 477 1.37 23.00 20.91
CA ARG A 477 1.06 23.86 19.76
C ARG A 477 1.23 23.11 18.43
N GLN A 478 2.35 22.43 18.25
CA GLN A 478 2.59 21.67 17.02
C GLN A 478 1.57 20.55 16.82
N ALA A 479 1.15 19.88 17.89
CA ALA A 479 0.09 18.88 17.84
C ALA A 479 -1.26 19.49 17.47
N ASP A 480 -1.61 20.65 18.04
CA ASP A 480 -2.85 21.38 17.73
C ASP A 480 -2.86 21.85 16.27
N GLU A 481 -1.75 22.44 15.79
CA GLU A 481 -1.57 22.84 14.38
C GLU A 481 -1.72 21.66 13.42
N ALA A 482 -1.16 20.49 13.80
CA ALA A 482 -1.29 19.25 13.03
C ALA A 482 -2.63 18.52 13.27
N SER A 483 -3.51 19.03 14.14
CA SER A 483 -4.77 18.39 14.56
C SER A 483 -4.58 16.96 15.11
N LEU A 484 -3.51 16.74 15.87
CA LEU A 484 -3.17 15.45 16.49
C LEU A 484 -3.61 15.45 17.97
N THR A 485 -4.14 14.33 18.45
CA THR A 485 -4.33 14.10 19.87
C THR A 485 -3.04 13.57 20.52
N LEU A 486 -2.74 14.08 21.70
CA LEU A 486 -1.62 13.60 22.53
C LEU A 486 -2.09 12.63 23.63
N GLU A 487 -3.32 12.14 23.55
CA GLU A 487 -3.84 11.13 24.46
C GLU A 487 -2.97 9.86 24.37
N ASP A 488 -2.65 9.25 25.49
CA ASP A 488 -1.77 8.06 25.61
C ASP A 488 -0.29 8.26 25.19
N ILE A 489 0.16 9.52 24.98
CA ILE A 489 1.56 9.86 24.71
C ILE A 489 2.14 10.58 25.92
N GLU A 490 3.21 10.04 26.52
CA GLU A 490 3.89 10.67 27.64
C GLU A 490 4.73 11.87 27.15
N LEU A 491 4.58 13.04 27.82
CA LEU A 491 5.33 14.24 27.53
C LEU A 491 6.27 14.57 28.70
N VAL A 492 7.55 14.78 28.44
CA VAL A 492 8.53 15.12 29.48
C VAL A 492 9.37 16.32 29.06
N ASN A 493 9.45 17.31 29.95
CA ASN A 493 10.38 18.44 29.77
C ASN A 493 11.65 18.22 30.58
N PRO A 494 12.81 17.98 29.94
CA PRO A 494 14.09 17.74 30.63
C PRO A 494 14.49 18.85 31.60
N ARG A 495 14.04 20.08 31.35
CA ARG A 495 14.40 21.25 32.17
C ARG A 495 13.65 21.31 33.49
N THR A 496 12.45 20.72 33.56
CA THR A 496 11.59 20.75 34.74
C THR A 496 11.38 19.38 35.40
N ALA A 497 11.91 18.31 34.79
CA ALA A 497 11.76 16.96 35.29
C ALA A 497 12.41 16.74 36.65
N SER A 498 11.74 16.00 37.52
CA SER A 498 12.15 15.78 38.92
C SER A 498 13.42 14.92 39.07
N ASP A 499 13.69 14.05 38.13
CA ASP A 499 14.83 13.11 38.10
C ASP A 499 16.07 13.69 37.40
N ARG A 500 16.00 14.92 36.90
CA ARG A 500 17.06 15.63 36.21
C ARG A 500 18.39 15.66 37.00
N ASP A 501 18.31 16.02 38.29
CA ASP A 501 19.50 16.17 39.14
C ASP A 501 20.15 14.82 39.43
N GLN A 502 19.33 13.76 39.56
CA GLN A 502 19.84 12.38 39.66
C GLN A 502 20.57 11.95 38.39
N TYR A 503 19.98 12.21 37.21
CA TYR A 503 20.61 11.91 35.94
C TYR A 503 21.91 12.69 35.72
N ALA A 504 21.96 13.96 36.12
CA ALA A 504 23.18 14.76 36.05
C ALA A 504 24.29 14.18 36.95
N GLN A 505 23.97 13.75 38.17
CA GLN A 505 24.90 13.12 39.08
C GLN A 505 25.44 11.78 38.53
N GLU A 506 24.56 10.95 37.96
CA GLU A 506 24.95 9.66 37.37
C GLU A 506 25.82 9.84 36.14
N LEU A 507 25.47 10.78 35.26
CA LEU A 507 26.27 11.13 34.08
C LEU A 507 27.66 11.61 34.46
N TRP A 508 27.75 12.50 35.48
CA TRP A 508 29.02 12.97 36.00
C TRP A 508 29.88 11.85 36.56
N GLN A 509 29.33 11.00 37.41
CA GLN A 509 30.04 9.86 38.01
C GLN A 509 30.63 8.94 36.93
N ARG A 510 29.91 8.73 35.84
CA ARG A 510 30.35 7.90 34.71
C ARG A 510 31.45 8.56 33.88
N ARG A 511 31.43 9.87 33.72
CA ARG A 511 32.31 10.61 32.80
C ARG A 511 33.40 11.46 33.47
N GLN A 512 33.40 11.59 34.77
CA GLN A 512 34.38 12.41 35.51
C GLN A 512 35.84 12.05 35.20
N ARG A 513 36.16 10.77 35.05
CA ARG A 513 37.49 10.32 34.66
C ARG A 513 37.84 10.54 33.19
N ARG A 514 36.90 11.02 32.41
CA ARG A 514 37.08 11.45 31.02
C ARG A 514 36.94 12.97 30.85
N GLY A 515 37.06 13.71 31.95
CA GLY A 515 37.16 15.16 31.98
C GLY A 515 35.86 15.91 32.15
N MET A 516 34.72 15.24 32.29
CA MET A 516 33.40 15.91 32.51
C MET A 516 33.34 16.49 33.93
N THR A 517 33.01 17.77 34.02
CA THR A 517 32.73 18.43 35.30
C THR A 517 31.28 18.23 35.70
N GLN A 518 30.96 18.40 37.00
CA GLN A 518 29.59 18.30 37.50
C GLN A 518 28.68 19.35 36.86
N ARG A 519 29.18 20.58 36.68
CA ARG A 519 28.45 21.67 36.03
C ARG A 519 28.14 21.34 34.57
N GLU A 520 29.06 20.71 33.88
CA GLU A 520 28.87 20.28 32.49
C GLU A 520 27.82 19.16 32.40
N ALA A 521 27.84 18.18 33.30
CA ALA A 521 26.84 17.13 33.36
C ALA A 521 25.44 17.72 33.62
N GLN A 522 25.33 18.69 34.54
CA GLN A 522 24.07 19.41 34.78
C GLN A 522 23.56 20.13 33.54
N ALA A 523 24.47 20.78 32.77
CA ALA A 523 24.08 21.45 31.54
C ALA A 523 23.65 20.44 30.43
N ARG A 524 24.37 19.36 30.27
CA ARG A 524 24.07 18.35 29.22
C ARG A 524 22.75 17.63 29.44
N VAL A 525 22.37 17.31 30.68
CA VAL A 525 21.11 16.64 30.98
C VAL A 525 19.88 17.54 30.67
N LEU A 526 20.06 18.85 30.50
CA LEU A 526 18.99 19.72 30.01
C LEU A 526 18.71 19.56 28.50
N ASP A 527 19.65 18.95 27.77
CA ASP A 527 19.48 18.59 26.36
C ASP A 527 18.62 17.33 26.26
N PRO A 528 17.54 17.35 25.43
CA PRO A 528 16.63 16.21 25.29
C PRO A 528 17.31 14.90 24.89
N MET A 529 18.38 14.97 24.07
CA MET A 529 19.13 13.77 23.64
C MET A 529 19.84 13.13 24.84
N TYR A 530 20.58 13.89 25.63
CA TYR A 530 21.24 13.36 26.85
C TYR A 530 20.22 12.89 27.87
N TYR A 531 19.12 13.61 28.06
CA TYR A 531 18.06 13.22 29.02
C TYR A 531 17.41 11.89 28.60
N GLY A 532 17.04 11.75 27.33
CA GLY A 532 16.46 10.50 26.79
C GLY A 532 17.40 9.31 26.93
N LEU A 533 18.69 9.51 26.67
CA LEU A 533 19.71 8.47 26.89
C LEU A 533 19.84 8.08 28.38
N MET A 534 19.71 9.04 29.31
CA MET A 534 19.69 8.74 30.73
C MET A 534 18.43 8.00 31.15
N MET A 535 17.26 8.33 30.59
CA MET A 535 16.01 7.55 30.78
C MET A 535 16.20 6.11 30.33
N LEU A 536 16.75 5.89 29.13
CA LEU A 536 17.02 4.57 28.59
C LEU A 536 17.98 3.78 29.50
N ARG A 537 19.05 4.43 29.93
CA ARG A 537 20.03 3.82 30.84
C ARG A 537 19.41 3.43 32.20
N ALA A 538 18.57 4.29 32.76
CA ALA A 538 17.89 4.04 34.02
C ALA A 538 16.77 2.97 33.88
N GLY A 539 16.47 2.50 32.67
CA GLY A 539 15.41 1.52 32.41
C GLY A 539 13.98 2.09 32.49
N ARG A 540 13.83 3.42 32.40
CA ARG A 540 12.53 4.09 32.32
C ARG A 540 11.89 4.00 30.94
N THR A 541 12.71 3.81 29.93
CA THR A 541 12.29 3.53 28.55
C THR A 541 13.07 2.34 28.02
N ASP A 542 12.57 1.70 26.96
CA ASP A 542 13.14 0.48 26.42
C ASP A 542 14.02 0.73 25.19
N ALA A 543 13.75 1.81 24.45
CA ALA A 543 14.53 2.23 23.30
C ALA A 543 14.53 3.76 23.15
N LEU A 544 15.46 4.25 22.33
CA LEU A 544 15.54 5.65 21.91
C LEU A 544 15.66 5.72 20.38
N VAL A 545 14.88 6.62 19.76
CA VAL A 545 14.96 6.97 18.34
C VAL A 545 15.13 8.48 18.20
N ALA A 546 16.19 8.92 17.53
CA ALA A 546 16.56 10.33 17.36
C ALA A 546 17.25 10.60 16.02
N GLY A 547 17.50 11.85 15.66
CA GLY A 547 18.34 12.21 14.51
C GLY A 547 17.56 12.76 13.33
N GLU A 548 16.36 13.27 13.57
CA GLU A 548 15.57 13.92 12.53
C GLU A 548 16.12 15.33 12.20
N GLU A 549 16.47 16.11 13.22
CA GLU A 549 17.10 17.42 13.10
C GLU A 549 18.59 17.41 13.43
N ILE A 550 19.03 16.46 14.26
CA ILE A 550 20.40 16.34 14.75
C ILE A 550 21.26 15.60 13.71
N ASP A 551 22.46 16.10 13.41
CA ASP A 551 23.40 15.40 12.54
C ASP A 551 23.81 14.05 13.14
N TYR A 552 23.98 13.02 12.29
CA TYR A 552 24.23 11.64 12.70
C TYR A 552 25.41 11.49 13.70
N PRO A 553 26.60 12.14 13.52
CA PRO A 553 27.69 12.09 14.49
C PRO A 553 27.33 12.71 15.85
N ASP A 554 26.48 13.73 15.84
CA ASP A 554 26.07 14.45 17.07
C ASP A 554 24.98 13.69 17.86
N ALA A 555 24.26 12.78 17.22
CA ALA A 555 23.39 11.81 17.89
C ALA A 555 24.17 10.58 18.41
N VAL A 556 25.11 10.04 17.62
CA VAL A 556 25.88 8.83 17.99
C VAL A 556 26.86 9.11 19.13
N ARG A 557 27.51 10.29 19.18
CA ARG A 557 28.46 10.63 20.23
C ARG A 557 27.85 10.62 21.64
N PRO A 558 26.72 11.30 21.92
CA PRO A 558 26.04 11.20 23.21
C PRO A 558 25.62 9.74 23.55
N ALA A 559 25.13 8.98 22.55
CA ALA A 559 24.76 7.59 22.75
C ALA A 559 25.96 6.73 23.24
N LEU A 560 27.12 6.90 22.62
CA LEU A 560 28.36 6.25 23.08
C LEU A 560 28.85 6.76 24.45
N GLU A 561 28.63 8.02 24.76
CA GLU A 561 29.01 8.61 26.06
C GLU A 561 28.16 8.09 27.22
N VAL A 562 26.86 7.93 27.02
CA VAL A 562 25.88 7.58 28.06
C VAL A 562 25.65 6.06 28.10
N ILE A 563 25.31 5.45 27.01
CA ILE A 563 24.99 4.03 26.89
C ILE A 563 26.29 3.22 26.72
N GLY A 564 27.05 3.50 25.65
CA GLY A 564 28.27 2.77 25.30
C GLY A 564 28.01 1.55 24.44
N ALA A 565 29.10 0.92 23.99
CA ALA A 565 29.03 -0.34 23.25
C ALA A 565 28.67 -1.52 24.19
N GLU A 566 28.16 -2.60 23.61
CA GLU A 566 27.91 -3.87 24.30
C GLU A 566 29.16 -4.33 25.07
N PRO A 567 29.04 -4.98 26.24
CA PRO A 567 30.18 -5.49 26.99
C PRO A 567 31.10 -6.38 26.14
N GLY A 568 32.40 -6.08 26.19
CA GLY A 568 33.42 -6.80 25.42
C GLY A 568 33.62 -6.28 23.99
N ARG A 569 32.87 -5.28 23.51
CA ARG A 569 33.03 -4.62 22.23
C ARG A 569 33.62 -3.22 22.36
N LYS A 570 34.31 -2.79 21.32
CA LYS A 570 34.91 -1.44 21.25
C LYS A 570 34.19 -0.56 20.21
N HIS A 571 33.57 -1.17 19.22
CA HIS A 571 32.99 -0.48 18.07
C HIS A 571 31.50 -0.76 17.92
N VAL A 572 30.80 0.23 17.44
CA VAL A 572 29.41 0.16 16.96
C VAL A 572 29.43 0.29 15.45
N SER A 573 28.38 -0.14 14.78
CA SER A 573 28.25 -0.04 13.32
C SER A 573 26.83 0.32 12.90
N GLY A 574 26.72 0.89 11.70
CA GLY A 574 25.43 1.16 11.09
C GLY A 574 25.15 0.17 9.97
N ILE A 575 23.96 -0.37 9.95
CA ILE A 575 23.53 -1.30 8.90
C ILE A 575 22.33 -0.75 8.14
N TYR A 576 22.21 -1.15 6.87
CA TYR A 576 21.01 -0.96 6.07
C TYR A 576 20.37 -2.30 5.77
N MET A 577 19.06 -2.38 6.01
CA MET A 577 18.22 -3.47 5.53
C MET A 577 17.78 -3.11 4.11
N MET A 578 18.30 -3.83 3.11
CA MET A 578 18.07 -3.64 1.68
C MET A 578 17.04 -4.66 1.20
N ILE A 579 15.85 -4.18 0.84
CA ILE A 579 14.71 -5.04 0.47
C ILE A 579 14.53 -5.01 -1.03
N PHE A 580 14.71 -6.15 -1.67
CA PHE A 580 14.44 -6.42 -3.09
C PHE A 580 13.14 -7.23 -3.21
N ARG A 581 12.58 -7.33 -4.42
CA ARG A 581 11.28 -8.02 -4.68
C ARG A 581 11.17 -9.43 -4.06
N GLN A 582 12.27 -10.17 -3.94
CA GLN A 582 12.25 -11.56 -3.46
C GLN A 582 13.24 -11.84 -2.32
N GLN A 583 14.05 -10.89 -1.92
CA GLN A 583 15.16 -11.10 -0.98
C GLN A 583 15.43 -9.84 -0.16
N THR A 584 15.78 -10.07 1.11
CA THR A 584 16.25 -9.01 2.02
C THR A 584 17.72 -9.26 2.35
N PHE A 585 18.51 -8.21 2.25
CA PHE A 585 19.93 -8.21 2.59
C PHE A 585 20.22 -7.20 3.70
N PHE A 586 21.28 -7.46 4.47
CA PHE A 586 21.79 -6.54 5.49
C PHE A 586 23.21 -6.14 5.12
N PHE A 587 23.43 -4.84 4.91
CA PHE A 587 24.71 -4.27 4.51
C PHE A 587 25.36 -3.57 5.69
N ALA A 588 26.62 -3.90 6.03
CA ALA A 588 27.37 -3.31 7.12
C ALA A 588 28.88 -3.19 6.80
N ASP A 589 29.64 -2.22 7.30
CA ASP A 589 29.20 -1.01 7.98
C ASP A 589 28.93 0.08 6.94
N THR A 590 27.83 0.76 7.08
CA THR A 590 27.39 1.74 6.08
C THR A 590 27.53 3.19 6.54
N THR A 591 27.85 3.46 7.84
CA THR A 591 27.73 4.81 8.41
C THR A 591 28.75 5.19 9.50
N VAL A 592 29.52 4.26 10.08
CA VAL A 592 30.32 4.56 11.28
C VAL A 592 31.83 4.39 11.06
N ASN A 593 32.30 3.22 10.63
CA ASN A 593 33.71 2.87 10.62
C ASN A 593 34.33 3.10 9.22
N ILE A 594 35.14 4.15 9.05
CA ILE A 594 35.69 4.55 7.74
C ILE A 594 36.62 3.48 7.19
N GLU A 595 37.67 3.16 7.92
CA GLU A 595 38.69 2.17 7.56
C GLU A 595 38.86 1.13 8.68
N PRO A 596 37.92 0.15 8.81
CA PRO A 596 37.99 -0.85 9.86
C PRO A 596 39.17 -1.79 9.65
N ASP A 597 39.89 -2.14 10.73
CA ASP A 597 40.86 -3.22 10.74
C ASP A 597 40.17 -4.60 10.80
N ALA A 598 40.99 -5.67 10.79
CA ALA A 598 40.46 -7.03 10.81
C ALA A 598 39.61 -7.33 12.09
N GLN A 599 40.05 -6.79 13.23
CA GLN A 599 39.35 -6.93 14.49
C GLN A 599 37.99 -6.22 14.46
N THR A 600 37.96 -4.99 13.96
CA THR A 600 36.74 -4.18 13.82
C THR A 600 35.78 -4.82 12.83
N LEU A 601 36.28 -5.35 11.68
CA LEU A 601 35.41 -6.10 10.73
C LEU A 601 34.76 -7.32 11.36
N ALA A 602 35.50 -8.07 12.19
CA ALA A 602 34.93 -9.20 12.93
C ALA A 602 33.88 -8.76 13.95
N GLU A 603 34.11 -7.64 14.66
CA GLU A 603 33.10 -7.07 15.58
C GLU A 603 31.85 -6.61 14.86
N ILE A 604 31.96 -5.95 13.68
CA ILE A 604 30.85 -5.55 12.82
C ILE A 604 30.03 -6.78 12.38
N ALA A 605 30.69 -7.83 11.90
CA ALA A 605 30.03 -9.06 11.45
C ALA A 605 29.25 -9.73 12.59
N THR A 606 29.83 -9.86 13.78
CA THR A 606 29.16 -10.45 14.93
C THR A 606 27.99 -9.58 15.42
N ALA A 607 28.14 -8.24 15.45
CA ALA A 607 27.05 -7.33 15.85
C ALA A 607 25.88 -7.42 14.88
N THR A 608 26.18 -7.41 13.58
CA THR A 608 25.16 -7.55 12.52
C THR A 608 24.45 -8.89 12.60
N ALA A 609 25.20 -9.99 12.77
CA ALA A 609 24.62 -11.34 12.92
C ALA A 609 23.61 -11.42 14.07
N ARG A 610 24.00 -10.92 15.24
CA ARG A 610 23.11 -10.91 16.44
C ARG A 610 21.85 -10.08 16.18
N PHE A 611 22.00 -8.92 15.55
CA PHE A 611 20.84 -8.10 15.22
C PHE A 611 19.91 -8.81 14.21
N VAL A 612 20.43 -9.37 13.14
CA VAL A 612 19.66 -10.12 12.14
C VAL A 612 18.93 -11.31 12.76
N THR A 613 19.58 -12.02 13.69
CA THR A 613 18.96 -13.11 14.47
C THR A 613 17.80 -12.59 15.33
N ARG A 614 17.97 -11.42 15.99
CA ARG A 614 16.88 -10.77 16.76
C ARG A 614 15.65 -10.44 15.87
N LEU A 615 15.87 -10.11 14.62
CA LEU A 615 14.76 -9.92 13.64
C LEU A 615 14.10 -11.25 13.22
N GLY A 616 14.62 -12.41 13.64
CA GLY A 616 14.09 -13.74 13.31
C GLY A 616 14.63 -14.30 12.00
N VAL A 617 15.75 -13.76 11.51
CA VAL A 617 16.39 -14.18 10.27
C VAL A 617 17.69 -14.93 10.59
N GLU A 618 17.92 -16.07 9.96
CA GLU A 618 19.20 -16.80 10.06
C GLU A 618 20.29 -16.06 9.25
N PRO A 619 21.37 -15.54 9.89
CA PRO A 619 22.40 -14.80 9.20
C PRO A 619 23.36 -15.72 8.44
N ARG A 620 23.55 -15.48 7.15
CA ARG A 620 24.59 -16.05 6.30
C ARG A 620 25.48 -14.93 5.82
N ILE A 621 26.71 -14.87 6.34
CA ILE A 621 27.56 -13.70 6.28
C ILE A 621 28.67 -13.87 5.25
N ALA A 622 28.73 -12.97 4.28
CA ALA A 622 29.86 -12.86 3.37
C ALA A 622 30.75 -11.66 3.77
N MET A 623 32.03 -11.94 3.98
CA MET A 623 33.05 -10.92 4.18
C MET A 623 33.58 -10.51 2.79
N LEU A 624 33.16 -9.32 2.33
CA LEU A 624 33.37 -8.88 0.95
C LEU A 624 34.74 -8.33 0.68
N SER A 625 35.25 -8.59 -0.53
CA SER A 625 36.48 -8.07 -1.10
C SER A 625 36.42 -8.08 -2.63
N PHE A 626 37.41 -7.50 -3.28
CA PHE A 626 37.65 -7.69 -4.71
C PHE A 626 38.35 -9.04 -5.03
N SER A 627 38.74 -9.82 -4.02
CA SER A 627 39.40 -11.13 -4.11
C SER A 627 38.44 -12.24 -3.67
N ASN A 628 38.60 -13.46 -4.21
CA ASN A 628 37.94 -14.66 -3.77
C ASN A 628 38.94 -15.64 -3.17
N PHE A 629 38.84 -15.94 -1.87
CA PHE A 629 39.53 -17.03 -1.17
C PHE A 629 41.05 -17.07 -1.47
N GLY A 630 41.73 -15.91 -1.41
CA GLY A 630 43.19 -15.80 -1.65
C GLY A 630 43.60 -15.66 -3.12
N SER A 631 42.64 -15.43 -4.04
CA SER A 631 42.96 -15.25 -5.47
C SER A 631 43.88 -14.05 -5.75
N VAL A 632 43.87 -13.01 -4.87
CA VAL A 632 44.71 -11.83 -4.99
C VAL A 632 45.49 -11.58 -3.69
N LYS A 633 46.82 -11.53 -3.78
CA LYS A 633 47.69 -11.19 -2.65
C LYS A 633 47.81 -9.66 -2.51
N HIS A 634 46.96 -9.08 -1.65
CA HIS A 634 46.97 -7.64 -1.37
C HIS A 634 46.63 -7.38 0.10
N PRO A 635 47.18 -6.35 0.78
CA PRO A 635 46.90 -6.05 2.17
C PRO A 635 45.39 -5.87 2.47
N ALA A 636 44.63 -5.26 1.58
CA ALA A 636 43.18 -5.08 1.73
C ALA A 636 42.42 -6.43 1.73
N ALA A 637 42.84 -7.41 0.89
CA ALA A 637 42.26 -8.75 0.91
C ALA A 637 42.70 -9.52 2.17
N ALA A 638 43.99 -9.43 2.54
CA ALA A 638 44.54 -10.06 3.74
C ALA A 638 43.87 -9.58 5.03
N LYS A 639 43.47 -8.29 5.11
CA LYS A 639 42.66 -7.75 6.21
C LYS A 639 41.34 -8.51 6.39
N VAL A 640 40.66 -8.77 5.30
CA VAL A 640 39.33 -9.47 5.34
C VAL A 640 39.56 -10.97 5.68
N GLN A 641 40.59 -11.62 5.12
CA GLN A 641 40.97 -13.00 5.49
C GLN A 641 41.22 -13.15 6.99
N GLN A 642 41.96 -12.17 7.58
CA GLN A 642 42.23 -12.16 9.01
C GLN A 642 40.93 -12.01 9.82
N ALA A 643 39.98 -11.17 9.37
CA ALA A 643 38.68 -11.01 10.02
C ALA A 643 37.88 -12.33 9.99
N VAL A 644 37.89 -13.05 8.87
CA VAL A 644 37.26 -14.36 8.75
C VAL A 644 37.89 -15.38 9.69
N ALA A 645 39.23 -15.41 9.78
CA ALA A 645 39.92 -16.31 10.70
C ALA A 645 39.55 -16.03 12.17
N LEU A 646 39.51 -14.74 12.57
CA LEU A 646 39.06 -14.33 13.90
C LEU A 646 37.59 -14.77 14.20
N LEU A 647 36.71 -14.66 13.21
CA LEU A 647 35.33 -15.08 13.36
C LEU A 647 35.18 -16.60 13.52
N HIS A 648 35.92 -17.39 12.73
CA HIS A 648 35.92 -18.84 12.86
C HIS A 648 36.47 -19.33 14.20
N GLU A 649 37.41 -18.60 14.79
CA GLU A 649 37.98 -18.91 16.12
C GLU A 649 37.03 -18.56 17.25
N ARG A 650 36.36 -17.40 17.19
CA ARG A 650 35.55 -16.86 18.29
C ARG A 650 34.07 -17.27 18.25
N GLU A 651 33.54 -17.44 17.05
CA GLU A 651 32.12 -17.72 16.80
C GLU A 651 31.98 -18.91 15.81
N PRO A 652 32.46 -20.12 16.19
CA PRO A 652 32.55 -21.27 15.28
C PRO A 652 31.22 -21.72 14.69
N GLU A 653 30.10 -21.43 15.36
CA GLU A 653 28.74 -21.76 14.91
C GLU A 653 28.17 -20.73 13.91
N LEU A 654 28.83 -19.57 13.74
CA LEU A 654 28.37 -18.54 12.85
C LEU A 654 28.60 -18.93 11.39
N GLN A 655 27.54 -18.86 10.56
CA GLN A 655 27.67 -19.07 9.12
C GLN A 655 28.35 -17.85 8.46
N VAL A 656 29.68 -17.84 8.48
CA VAL A 656 30.48 -16.76 7.89
C VAL A 656 31.60 -17.34 7.03
N ASP A 657 31.86 -16.70 5.87
CA ASP A 657 32.97 -17.07 5.02
C ASP A 657 33.50 -15.87 4.19
N GLY A 658 34.64 -16.02 3.55
CA GLY A 658 35.30 -15.04 2.71
C GLY A 658 36.84 -15.11 2.87
N GLU A 659 37.59 -14.17 2.32
CA GLU A 659 37.08 -13.03 1.54
C GLU A 659 36.50 -13.53 0.21
N MET A 660 35.41 -12.85 -0.23
CA MET A 660 34.82 -13.16 -1.51
C MET A 660 34.25 -11.92 -2.21
N GLN A 661 34.11 -12.01 -3.53
CA GLN A 661 33.45 -10.98 -4.34
C GLN A 661 31.94 -11.02 -4.13
N ALA A 662 31.29 -9.88 -4.38
CA ALA A 662 29.84 -9.73 -4.13
C ALA A 662 28.98 -10.71 -4.97
N ASP A 663 29.35 -10.97 -6.22
CA ASP A 663 28.66 -11.95 -7.08
C ASP A 663 28.83 -13.40 -6.56
N THR A 664 30.01 -13.73 -6.04
CA THR A 664 30.25 -15.03 -5.37
C THR A 664 29.36 -15.17 -4.13
N ALA A 665 29.20 -14.11 -3.36
CA ALA A 665 28.39 -14.11 -2.14
C ALA A 665 26.89 -14.34 -2.41
N VAL A 666 26.33 -13.73 -3.46
CA VAL A 666 24.86 -13.69 -3.67
C VAL A 666 24.35 -14.64 -4.77
N VAL A 667 25.24 -15.17 -5.62
CA VAL A 667 24.84 -16.08 -6.71
C VAL A 667 25.15 -17.54 -6.32
N GLU A 668 24.14 -18.28 -5.94
CA GLU A 668 24.26 -19.69 -5.46
C GLU A 668 25.11 -20.57 -6.38
N ARG A 669 24.92 -20.44 -7.70
CA ARG A 669 25.69 -21.24 -8.69
C ARG A 669 27.20 -20.97 -8.64
N ILE A 670 27.61 -19.71 -8.41
CA ILE A 670 29.01 -19.35 -8.28
C ILE A 670 29.57 -19.95 -6.99
N LEU A 671 28.90 -19.68 -5.87
CA LEU A 671 29.30 -20.17 -4.56
C LEU A 671 29.45 -21.70 -4.53
N THR A 672 28.45 -22.44 -5.03
CA THR A 672 28.41 -23.90 -4.89
C THR A 672 29.20 -24.66 -5.95
N LYS A 673 29.28 -24.16 -7.20
CA LYS A 673 29.97 -24.87 -8.30
C LYS A 673 31.42 -24.47 -8.46
N VAL A 674 31.76 -23.19 -8.22
CA VAL A 674 33.15 -22.72 -8.37
C VAL A 674 33.90 -22.86 -7.05
N TYR A 675 33.24 -22.64 -5.92
CA TYR A 675 33.83 -22.70 -4.59
C TYR A 675 33.10 -23.71 -3.67
N PRO A 676 33.06 -25.01 -4.01
CA PRO A 676 32.31 -26.02 -3.24
C PRO A 676 32.86 -26.25 -1.82
N PHE A 677 34.03 -25.71 -1.50
CA PHE A 677 34.60 -25.74 -0.15
C PHE A 677 34.09 -24.58 0.75
N ALA A 678 33.33 -23.64 0.21
CA ALA A 678 32.78 -22.53 1.01
C ALA A 678 31.92 -23.05 2.17
N LYS A 679 32.05 -22.38 3.32
CA LYS A 679 31.32 -22.76 4.55
C LYS A 679 29.88 -22.27 4.58
N LEU A 680 29.49 -21.31 3.72
CA LEU A 680 28.12 -20.84 3.61
C LEU A 680 27.17 -21.92 3.04
N ARG A 681 26.07 -22.15 3.75
CA ARG A 681 25.02 -23.11 3.33
C ARG A 681 23.99 -22.48 2.40
N GLY A 682 24.44 -21.70 1.41
CA GLY A 682 23.62 -20.97 0.44
C GLY A 682 24.04 -19.52 0.29
N PRO A 683 23.36 -18.73 -0.57
CA PRO A 683 23.68 -17.32 -0.78
C PRO A 683 23.65 -16.52 0.51
N ALA A 684 24.58 -15.58 0.63
CA ALA A 684 24.65 -14.68 1.77
C ALA A 684 23.40 -13.76 1.80
N ASN A 685 22.94 -13.43 2.99
CA ASN A 685 21.96 -12.39 3.26
C ASN A 685 22.53 -11.24 4.11
N VAL A 686 23.73 -11.41 4.64
CA VAL A 686 24.49 -10.38 5.36
C VAL A 686 25.80 -10.13 4.62
N LEU A 687 26.01 -8.88 4.19
CA LEU A 687 27.18 -8.48 3.42
C LEU A 687 28.01 -7.48 4.24
N ILE A 688 29.22 -7.89 4.64
CA ILE A 688 30.17 -7.05 5.39
C ILE A 688 31.18 -6.48 4.39
N PHE A 689 31.15 -5.16 4.26
CA PHE A 689 32.01 -4.43 3.33
C PHE A 689 33.39 -4.13 3.96
N PRO A 690 34.46 -4.06 3.14
CA PRO A 690 35.81 -3.89 3.65
C PRO A 690 36.12 -2.48 4.20
N ASP A 691 35.32 -1.49 3.81
CA ASP A 691 35.39 -0.09 4.22
C ASP A 691 34.06 0.63 4.01
N LEU A 692 33.97 1.85 4.56
CA LEU A 692 32.75 2.66 4.53
C LEU A 692 32.39 3.11 3.11
N ASP A 693 33.39 3.46 2.28
CA ASP A 693 33.12 3.95 0.93
C ASP A 693 32.44 2.88 0.09
N ALA A 694 32.96 1.64 0.13
CA ALA A 694 32.37 0.51 -0.59
C ALA A 694 30.90 0.27 -0.17
N ALA A 695 30.61 0.29 1.12
CA ALA A 695 29.28 0.05 1.65
C ALA A 695 28.30 1.20 1.30
N ASN A 696 28.72 2.44 1.54
CA ASN A 696 27.90 3.64 1.33
C ASN A 696 27.54 3.83 -0.15
N ILE A 697 28.51 3.65 -1.05
CA ILE A 697 28.28 3.71 -2.51
C ILE A 697 27.34 2.58 -2.94
N ALA A 698 27.58 1.35 -2.48
CA ALA A 698 26.80 0.19 -2.90
C ALA A 698 25.32 0.33 -2.51
N TYR A 699 24.99 0.65 -1.24
CA TYR A 699 23.61 0.74 -0.84
C TYR A 699 22.86 1.88 -1.56
N LYS A 700 23.51 3.04 -1.74
CA LYS A 700 22.91 4.18 -2.45
C LYS A 700 22.63 3.89 -3.91
N LEU A 701 23.57 3.24 -4.61
CA LEU A 701 23.38 2.84 -6.01
C LEU A 701 22.24 1.81 -6.14
N LEU A 702 22.22 0.81 -5.28
CA LEU A 702 21.17 -0.22 -5.30
C LEU A 702 19.80 0.34 -4.93
N ALA A 703 19.73 1.27 -3.99
CA ALA A 703 18.47 1.95 -3.65
C ALA A 703 17.95 2.82 -4.81
N ARG A 704 18.84 3.57 -5.49
CA ARG A 704 18.43 4.53 -6.52
C ARG A 704 18.32 3.94 -7.93
N LEU A 705 19.19 3.00 -8.28
CA LEU A 705 19.27 2.38 -9.61
C LEU A 705 18.80 0.92 -9.63
N GLY A 706 18.98 0.21 -8.52
CA GLY A 706 18.62 -1.21 -8.40
C GLY A 706 17.16 -1.46 -7.96
N GLY A 707 16.42 -0.43 -7.61
CA GLY A 707 15.03 -0.54 -7.15
C GLY A 707 14.88 -1.24 -5.80
N ALA A 708 15.92 -1.24 -4.96
CA ALA A 708 15.85 -1.72 -3.60
C ALA A 708 15.28 -0.64 -2.67
N GLU A 709 14.44 -1.03 -1.74
CA GLU A 709 14.05 -0.21 -0.61
C GLU A 709 15.09 -0.35 0.50
N ALA A 710 15.55 0.78 1.06
CA ALA A 710 16.62 0.82 2.03
C ALA A 710 16.11 1.37 3.37
N ILE A 711 16.02 0.50 4.40
CA ILE A 711 15.63 0.89 5.76
C ILE A 711 16.91 1.01 6.61
N GLY A 712 17.13 2.19 7.17
CA GLY A 712 18.33 2.49 7.97
C GLY A 712 18.69 3.96 7.98
N PRO A 713 19.82 4.34 8.60
CA PRO A 713 20.80 3.45 9.22
C PRO A 713 20.35 2.90 10.57
N ILE A 714 20.49 1.61 10.78
CA ILE A 714 20.20 0.93 12.04
C ILE A 714 21.48 0.81 12.82
N LEU A 715 21.58 1.45 13.99
CA LEU A 715 22.79 1.40 14.82
C LEU A 715 22.82 0.09 15.63
N VAL A 716 23.90 -0.67 15.50
CA VAL A 716 24.08 -1.95 16.19
C VAL A 716 25.37 -1.98 17.03
N GLY A 717 25.43 -2.89 17.99
CA GLY A 717 26.56 -3.01 18.92
C GLY A 717 26.48 -2.09 20.13
N MET A 718 25.35 -1.40 20.33
CA MET A 718 25.07 -0.61 21.54
C MET A 718 24.61 -1.50 22.70
N ASP A 719 24.93 -1.12 23.94
CA ASP A 719 24.49 -1.84 25.17
C ASP A 719 22.98 -1.76 25.42
N ARG A 720 22.29 -0.82 24.82
CA ARG A 720 20.83 -0.64 24.83
C ARG A 720 20.35 -0.22 23.44
N PRO A 721 19.07 -0.47 23.09
CA PRO A 721 18.52 -0.09 21.78
C PRO A 721 18.49 1.43 21.58
N VAL A 722 19.40 1.92 20.77
CA VAL A 722 19.47 3.32 20.31
C VAL A 722 19.57 3.33 18.80
N HIS A 723 18.65 3.96 18.12
CA HIS A 723 18.65 4.08 16.68
C HIS A 723 18.64 5.54 16.25
N VAL A 724 19.37 5.84 15.18
CA VAL A 724 19.56 7.21 14.70
C VAL A 724 19.04 7.32 13.28
N LEU A 725 18.03 8.17 13.09
CA LEU A 725 17.42 8.48 11.79
C LEU A 725 18.37 9.19 10.84
N GLN A 726 18.07 9.20 9.57
CA GLN A 726 18.65 10.15 8.64
C GLN A 726 17.92 11.50 8.75
N ARG A 727 18.68 12.56 8.61
CA ARG A 727 18.12 13.91 8.54
C ARG A 727 17.10 14.01 7.42
N LEU A 728 15.98 14.66 7.67
CA LEU A 728 14.83 14.77 6.76
C LEU A 728 14.14 13.41 6.46
N SER A 729 14.17 12.47 7.39
CA SER A 729 13.38 11.24 7.32
C SER A 729 11.89 11.56 7.23
N GLU A 730 11.17 10.83 6.41
CA GLU A 730 9.72 10.93 6.32
C GLU A 730 9.03 10.14 7.44
N VAL A 731 7.76 10.45 7.71
CA VAL A 731 7.00 9.76 8.78
C VAL A 731 7.02 8.22 8.65
N PRO A 732 6.89 7.61 7.46
CA PRO A 732 7.05 6.16 7.31
C PRO A 732 8.43 5.65 7.72
N ASP A 733 9.49 6.39 7.43
CA ASP A 733 10.86 6.00 7.81
C ASP A 733 11.01 5.99 9.34
N ILE A 734 10.43 7.00 10.01
CA ILE A 734 10.44 7.12 11.47
C ILE A 734 9.64 5.95 12.10
N VAL A 735 8.46 5.64 11.55
CA VAL A 735 7.64 4.50 12.01
C VAL A 735 8.39 3.19 11.80
N ASN A 736 8.98 2.95 10.63
CA ASN A 736 9.76 1.74 10.35
C ASN A 736 10.93 1.60 11.32
N MET A 737 11.67 2.69 11.60
CA MET A 737 12.76 2.67 12.55
C MET A 737 12.29 2.40 13.98
N ALA A 738 11.15 2.98 14.38
CA ALA A 738 10.56 2.74 15.69
C ALA A 738 10.07 1.28 15.85
N VAL A 739 9.53 0.67 14.79
CA VAL A 739 9.19 -0.77 14.77
C VAL A 739 10.43 -1.63 14.98
N ILE A 740 11.53 -1.30 14.30
CA ILE A 740 12.82 -2.00 14.48
C ILE A 740 13.33 -1.81 15.90
N ALA A 741 13.28 -0.59 16.44
CA ALA A 741 13.66 -0.29 17.82
C ALA A 741 12.79 -1.05 18.82
N ALA A 742 11.50 -1.19 18.57
CA ALA A 742 10.58 -1.94 19.39
C ALA A 742 10.96 -3.44 19.47
N VAL A 743 11.21 -4.05 18.31
CA VAL A 743 11.62 -5.47 18.27
C VAL A 743 12.98 -5.67 18.93
N ASP A 744 13.95 -4.78 18.70
CA ASP A 744 15.27 -4.83 19.34
C ASP A 744 15.17 -4.71 20.87
N ALA A 745 14.28 -3.83 21.38
CA ALA A 745 14.01 -3.66 22.80
C ALA A 745 13.39 -4.91 23.43
N LEU A 746 12.43 -5.54 22.76
CA LEU A 746 11.80 -6.78 23.25
C LEU A 746 12.80 -7.93 23.39
N GLU A 747 13.65 -8.12 22.40
CA GLU A 747 14.68 -9.15 22.45
C GLU A 747 15.75 -8.84 23.51
N HIS A 748 16.09 -7.55 23.69
CA HIS A 748 16.99 -7.14 24.77
C HIS A 748 16.43 -7.47 26.16
N ARG A 749 15.11 -7.21 26.39
CA ARG A 749 14.42 -7.58 27.66
C ARG A 749 14.44 -9.09 27.90
N ARG A 750 14.20 -9.92 26.86
CA ARG A 750 14.20 -11.39 26.96
C ARG A 750 15.57 -11.92 27.40
N HIS A 751 16.65 -11.39 26.81
CA HIS A 751 18.01 -11.81 27.17
C HIS A 751 18.40 -11.36 28.59
N ALA A 752 18.02 -10.16 29.02
CA ALA A 752 18.25 -9.69 30.39
C ALA A 752 17.47 -10.51 31.47
N GLY A 753 16.30 -11.04 31.10
CA GLY A 753 15.48 -11.90 31.97
C GLY A 753 16.00 -13.34 32.10
N SER A 754 16.69 -13.85 31.09
CA SER A 754 17.25 -15.22 31.10
C SER A 754 18.60 -15.34 31.82
N THR A 755 19.21 -14.22 32.20
CA THR A 755 20.50 -14.16 32.90
C THR A 755 20.34 -13.96 34.43
N LYS A 756 19.11 -13.86 34.92
CA LYS A 756 18.76 -13.85 36.34
C LYS A 756 18.23 -15.23 36.77
#